data_a9051022132a1b8ca28b9fb83312f014
#
_entry.id   a9051022132a1b8ca28b9fb83312f014
#
_cell.length_a   1.000
_cell.length_b   1.000
_cell.length_c   1.000
_cell.angle_alpha   90.00
_cell.angle_beta   90.00
_cell.angle_gamma   90.00
#
_symmetry.space_group_name_H-M   'P 1'
#
loop_
_entity.id
_entity.type
_entity.pdbx_description
1 polymer ?
#
loop_
_entity_poly.entity_id
_entity_poly.type
_entity_poly.pdbx_seq_one_letter_code
_entity_poly.pdbx_strand_id
1 'polypeptide(L)'
;ALALAGGGLTLLGLLLSRLAYERIAGLVERVFLGLAGAADAFPSAEAFYGYQFGNVLTFGILLALAGGVLLLARRGRRLFVPAAAALIVLDLAWAGAGFHAAADPALLDFTPESVRWLQEQNPAAWRLTTYDPAGSAPLNANVPWLHGLADIRGYDSIIPRQYTEYMAAIEPQNGLIYNRIQPIGSAAALESPLLDALAVRYVISSGPIDSPTYRLAWEGEGVRIYENLDAAPRAYTLPGAPAGLPAWPTTTALAALTPATLAETRNNQVVVEATVDAPATLVLADSAFPGWRAYVRPAGSGEEAEREVEITRVFGNFRGVALEPGAWTVRFRYSPRSFWLGGLMSFMGGMVLVFALVIWGWRRFYRAEHAATTTRSVAKNSAAPMALSLFNKGIDFVFAAFYLRVLGPAAAGSYATAIASAGIFEIVANYGLNILLIREVSQDRDHAGRFLFNSSLLRLLTGVVAVLPVAVYILAGSRGPNPLSSEELTAIGLLMIGMVFSGLTLGVSGLFYVYEQAEVPAAMSTVTTLLKVGLGVAALLAGLSFVGLAAVSIVVNVVTLALLLALALSRFQLRGPWTVDRPLLGTMLRQGWPLMLIHLLQTIFISIDVLLLRQMLADGERVVGYYNSAWKWFNALQIIPSYFTLALFPIISRAIKQDMDAARRMYRLALRLMLLLALPTAALFTFAATPLIGLLGGQEFLPDGAIALRIIMWSIPFGWLNSVTNYVLIALGMERLQPRAFALAVGFNIVANVLLIPRYSYVAAAVITVLSEVVLLVVFAFFLRRRGAGVDWLALAARPVLLTGLMLAALWLGRKR
;
A
#
# COMPACT_ATOMS: atom_id res chain seq x y z
N ALA A 1 48.02 21.25 -4.01
CA ALA A 1 48.83 22.48 -4.16
C ALA A 1 48.30 23.36 -5.28
N LEU A 2 48.15 22.84 -6.52
CA LEU A 2 47.69 23.64 -7.67
C LEU A 2 46.33 24.30 -7.47
N ALA A 3 45.30 23.56 -6.97
CA ALA A 3 43.98 24.11 -6.70
C ALA A 3 43.99 25.19 -5.61
N LEU A 4 44.79 25.01 -4.58
CA LEU A 4 44.94 26.00 -3.51
C LEU A 4 45.67 27.26 -3.99
N ALA A 5 46.75 27.09 -4.79
CA ALA A 5 47.44 28.22 -5.42
C ALA A 5 46.54 28.94 -6.46
N GLY A 6 45.78 28.16 -7.27
CA GLY A 6 44.82 28.71 -8.23
C GLY A 6 43.71 29.54 -7.56
N GLY A 7 43.12 28.98 -6.50
CA GLY A 7 42.12 29.71 -5.70
C GLY A 7 42.69 30.97 -5.08
N GLY A 8 43.88 30.91 -4.48
CA GLY A 8 44.59 32.05 -3.93
C GLY A 8 44.89 33.12 -4.96
N LEU A 9 45.39 32.76 -6.14
CA LEU A 9 45.63 33.67 -7.26
C LEU A 9 44.35 34.33 -7.78
N THR A 10 43.27 33.55 -7.88
CA THR A 10 41.92 34.07 -8.27
C THR A 10 41.45 35.15 -7.27
N LEU A 11 41.54 34.83 -5.99
CA LEU A 11 41.11 35.79 -4.92
C LEU A 11 42.01 37.03 -4.89
N LEU A 12 43.33 36.86 -5.08
CA LEU A 12 44.26 37.99 -5.17
C LEU A 12 43.97 38.83 -6.42
N GLY A 13 43.78 38.23 -7.59
CA GLY A 13 43.43 38.91 -8.83
C GLY A 13 42.10 39.68 -8.70
N LEU A 14 41.14 39.08 -8.01
CA LEU A 14 39.84 39.71 -7.76
C LEU A 14 39.98 40.92 -6.79
N LEU A 15 40.79 40.81 -5.74
CA LEU A 15 41.10 41.92 -4.84
C LEU A 15 41.78 43.05 -5.59
N LEU A 16 42.80 42.72 -6.43
CA LEU A 16 43.49 43.74 -7.23
C LEU A 16 42.56 44.40 -8.26
N SER A 17 41.66 43.65 -8.86
CA SER A 17 40.62 44.22 -9.78
C SER A 17 39.72 45.20 -9.06
N ARG A 18 39.35 44.95 -7.78
CA ARG A 18 38.54 45.84 -6.99
C ARG A 18 39.28 47.12 -6.62
N LEU A 19 40.54 47.00 -6.21
CA LEU A 19 41.39 48.15 -5.86
C LEU A 19 41.77 49.04 -7.06
N ALA A 20 41.86 48.45 -8.25
CA ALA A 20 42.21 49.14 -9.48
C ALA A 20 40.98 49.32 -10.41
N TYR A 21 39.75 49.28 -9.89
CA TYR A 21 38.55 49.29 -10.70
C TYR A 21 38.49 50.43 -11.72
N GLU A 22 38.85 51.68 -11.30
CA GLU A 22 38.88 52.87 -12.18
C GLU A 22 39.79 52.70 -13.41
N ARG A 23 40.89 51.89 -13.25
CA ARG A 23 41.83 51.66 -14.37
C ARG A 23 41.29 50.57 -15.31
N ILE A 24 40.46 49.66 -14.84
CA ILE A 24 39.93 48.57 -15.64
C ILE A 24 38.51 48.82 -16.10
N ALA A 25 37.85 49.92 -15.69
CA ALA A 25 36.45 50.24 -16.01
C ALA A 25 36.18 50.21 -17.52
N GLY A 26 37.07 50.80 -18.34
CA GLY A 26 36.94 50.77 -19.78
C GLY A 26 37.13 49.38 -20.43
N LEU A 27 37.81 48.44 -19.72
CA LEU A 27 37.84 47.02 -20.13
C LEU A 27 36.57 46.34 -19.80
N VAL A 28 36.05 46.55 -18.58
CA VAL A 28 34.77 45.98 -18.10
C VAL A 28 33.63 46.42 -19.03
N GLU A 29 33.59 47.69 -19.41
CA GLU A 29 32.58 48.23 -20.32
C GLU A 29 32.67 47.60 -21.73
N ARG A 30 33.87 47.40 -22.27
CA ARG A 30 34.04 46.69 -23.55
C ARG A 30 33.59 45.26 -23.46
N VAL A 31 33.88 44.55 -22.35
CA VAL A 31 33.41 43.17 -22.14
C VAL A 31 31.89 43.15 -22.00
N PHE A 32 31.31 44.04 -21.23
CA PHE A 32 29.87 44.17 -21.06
C PHE A 32 29.12 44.43 -22.37
N LEU A 33 29.58 45.35 -23.19
CA LEU A 33 28.97 45.64 -24.49
C LEU A 33 29.25 44.55 -25.54
N GLY A 34 30.32 43.79 -25.38
CA GLY A 34 30.65 42.68 -26.28
C GLY A 34 29.91 41.37 -26.02
N LEU A 35 29.26 41.22 -24.86
CA LEU A 35 28.49 40.05 -24.49
C LEU A 35 27.03 40.21 -24.93
N ALA A 36 26.56 39.31 -25.81
CA ALA A 36 25.19 39.32 -26.26
C ALA A 36 24.20 39.22 -25.11
N GLY A 37 23.23 40.12 -25.01
CA GLY A 37 22.21 40.19 -23.98
C GLY A 37 22.68 40.70 -22.60
N ALA A 38 23.91 41.12 -22.45
CA ALA A 38 24.37 41.67 -21.16
C ALA A 38 23.72 43.02 -20.85
N ALA A 39 23.55 43.87 -21.84
CA ALA A 39 22.87 45.16 -21.71
C ALA A 39 21.37 45.01 -21.40
N ASP A 40 20.73 43.89 -21.76
CA ASP A 40 19.33 43.60 -21.41
C ASP A 40 19.19 43.07 -19.96
N ALA A 41 20.24 42.41 -19.47
CA ALA A 41 20.24 41.78 -18.14
C ALA A 41 20.73 42.69 -17.00
N PHE A 42 21.57 43.66 -17.30
CA PHE A 42 22.18 44.54 -16.29
C PHE A 42 22.05 46.00 -16.67
N PRO A 43 21.73 46.87 -15.70
CA PRO A 43 21.51 48.29 -15.97
C PRO A 43 22.81 49.07 -16.30
N SER A 44 23.98 48.53 -15.95
CA SER A 44 25.28 49.15 -16.18
C SER A 44 26.41 48.13 -16.20
N ALA A 45 27.57 48.53 -16.77
CA ALA A 45 28.81 47.74 -16.71
C ALA A 45 29.30 47.54 -15.25
N GLU A 46 29.03 48.50 -14.38
CA GLU A 46 29.38 48.38 -12.96
C GLU A 46 28.51 47.30 -12.25
N ALA A 47 27.21 47.28 -12.51
CA ALA A 47 26.30 46.25 -12.00
C ALA A 47 26.70 44.85 -12.51
N PHE A 48 27.05 44.76 -13.81
CA PHE A 48 27.58 43.51 -14.37
C PHE A 48 28.87 43.07 -13.69
N TYR A 49 29.83 43.98 -13.49
CA TYR A 49 31.07 43.70 -12.75
C TYR A 49 30.79 43.22 -11.32
N GLY A 50 29.90 43.92 -10.58
CA GLY A 50 29.53 43.54 -9.23
C GLY A 50 28.96 42.13 -9.14
N TYR A 51 28.11 41.75 -10.09
CA TYR A 51 27.55 40.39 -10.18
C TYR A 51 28.65 39.34 -10.47
N GLN A 52 29.51 39.61 -11.46
CA GLN A 52 30.61 38.71 -11.82
C GLN A 52 31.66 38.65 -10.71
N PHE A 53 31.88 39.72 -9.96
CA PHE A 53 32.76 39.74 -8.82
C PHE A 53 32.31 38.71 -7.76
N GLY A 54 31.03 38.67 -7.45
CA GLY A 54 30.46 37.67 -6.52
C GLY A 54 30.67 36.23 -7.00
N ASN A 55 30.43 35.97 -8.28
CA ASN A 55 30.62 34.64 -8.88
C ASN A 55 32.08 34.19 -8.82
N VAL A 56 33.00 35.05 -9.21
CA VAL A 56 34.47 34.77 -9.20
C VAL A 56 35.01 34.64 -7.78
N LEU A 57 34.46 35.40 -6.83
CA LEU A 57 34.78 35.28 -5.39
C LEU A 57 34.39 33.89 -4.87
N THR A 58 33.16 33.49 -5.14
CA THR A 58 32.65 32.13 -4.77
C THR A 58 33.52 31.05 -5.39
N PHE A 59 33.80 31.12 -6.68
CA PHE A 59 34.69 30.18 -7.37
C PHE A 59 36.06 30.11 -6.73
N GLY A 60 36.71 31.27 -6.45
CA GLY A 60 38.02 31.35 -5.81
C GLY A 60 38.07 30.71 -4.42
N ILE A 61 37.04 30.94 -3.60
CA ILE A 61 36.88 30.37 -2.26
C ILE A 61 36.72 28.86 -2.38
N LEU A 62 35.77 28.37 -3.19
CA LEU A 62 35.51 26.94 -3.36
C LEU A 62 36.74 26.20 -3.92
N LEU A 63 37.45 26.80 -4.87
CA LEU A 63 38.68 26.21 -5.40
C LEU A 63 39.81 26.10 -4.35
N ALA A 64 39.94 27.14 -3.50
CA ALA A 64 40.89 27.10 -2.39
C ALA A 64 40.49 26.04 -1.35
N LEU A 65 39.21 25.96 -0.98
CA LEU A 65 38.69 24.94 -0.08
C LEU A 65 38.90 23.53 -0.64
N ALA A 66 38.62 23.30 -1.93
CA ALA A 66 38.87 22.06 -2.60
C ALA A 66 40.34 21.68 -2.57
N GLY A 67 41.24 22.66 -2.79
CA GLY A 67 42.69 22.48 -2.62
C GLY A 67 43.09 22.04 -1.20
N GLY A 68 42.48 22.66 -0.18
CA GLY A 68 42.64 22.28 1.23
C GLY A 68 42.12 20.85 1.52
N VAL A 69 40.95 20.50 1.05
CA VAL A 69 40.37 19.15 1.21
C VAL A 69 41.26 18.09 0.52
N LEU A 70 41.80 18.38 -0.69
CA LEU A 70 42.70 17.49 -1.38
C LEU A 70 44.02 17.28 -0.60
N LEU A 71 44.49 18.27 0.17
CA LEU A 71 45.65 18.09 1.06
C LEU A 71 45.33 17.16 2.24
N LEU A 72 44.10 17.15 2.72
CA LEU A 72 43.65 16.21 3.76
C LEU A 72 43.70 14.74 3.30
N ALA A 73 43.64 14.48 1.99
CA ALA A 73 43.83 13.12 1.46
C ALA A 73 45.16 12.51 1.85
N ARG A 74 46.20 13.34 2.03
CA ARG A 74 47.51 12.92 2.51
C ARG A 74 47.54 12.53 3.99
N ARG A 75 46.54 13.02 4.81
CA ARG A 75 46.40 12.73 6.24
C ARG A 75 45.48 11.54 6.55
N GLY A 76 44.87 10.98 5.54
CA GLY A 76 44.04 9.75 5.65
C GLY A 76 42.57 9.90 5.26
N ARG A 77 41.98 8.75 4.88
CA ARG A 77 40.59 8.65 4.38
C ARG A 77 39.54 9.13 5.40
N ARG A 78 39.80 9.00 6.70
CA ARG A 78 38.83 9.36 7.77
C ARG A 78 38.46 10.84 7.77
N LEU A 79 39.40 11.72 7.44
CA LEU A 79 39.14 13.16 7.36
C LEU A 79 38.81 13.64 5.95
N PHE A 80 39.45 13.07 4.92
CA PHE A 80 39.23 13.43 3.53
C PHE A 80 37.78 13.20 3.04
N VAL A 81 37.24 11.99 3.28
CA VAL A 81 35.92 11.63 2.74
C VAL A 81 34.81 12.53 3.28
N PRO A 82 34.68 12.75 4.59
CA PRO A 82 33.62 13.65 5.11
C PRO A 82 33.85 15.13 4.70
N ALA A 83 35.10 15.59 4.63
CA ALA A 83 35.39 16.95 4.20
C ALA A 83 35.08 17.18 2.71
N ALA A 84 35.39 16.19 1.85
CA ALA A 84 35.02 16.25 0.44
C ALA A 84 33.50 16.22 0.23
N ALA A 85 32.79 15.33 0.95
CA ALA A 85 31.34 15.27 0.90
C ALA A 85 30.71 16.58 1.38
N ALA A 86 31.18 17.16 2.48
CA ALA A 86 30.70 18.44 2.99
C ALA A 86 30.92 19.59 2.00
N LEU A 87 32.09 19.64 1.35
CA LEU A 87 32.37 20.66 0.34
C LEU A 87 31.47 20.54 -0.90
N ILE A 88 31.20 19.29 -1.37
CA ILE A 88 30.26 19.06 -2.49
C ILE A 88 28.84 19.50 -2.10
N VAL A 89 28.40 19.14 -0.91
CA VAL A 89 27.08 19.56 -0.41
C VAL A 89 26.98 21.08 -0.31
N LEU A 90 28.03 21.73 0.19
CA LEU A 90 28.08 23.19 0.31
C LEU A 90 28.03 23.87 -1.07
N ASP A 91 28.81 23.39 -2.03
CA ASP A 91 28.85 23.88 -3.41
C ASP A 91 27.49 23.76 -4.10
N LEU A 92 26.87 22.57 -4.04
CA LEU A 92 25.56 22.32 -4.62
C LEU A 92 24.47 23.11 -3.91
N ALA A 93 24.50 23.23 -2.59
CA ALA A 93 23.53 24.01 -1.83
C ALA A 93 23.66 25.51 -2.15
N TRP A 94 24.89 26.04 -2.29
CA TRP A 94 25.12 27.42 -2.66
C TRP A 94 24.67 27.71 -4.11
N ALA A 95 25.00 26.86 -5.05
CA ALA A 95 24.55 26.96 -6.42
C ALA A 95 23.01 26.87 -6.56
N GLY A 96 22.38 26.04 -5.74
CA GLY A 96 20.93 25.84 -5.73
C GLY A 96 20.15 26.89 -4.94
N ALA A 97 20.78 27.60 -3.99
CA ALA A 97 20.10 28.50 -3.06
C ALA A 97 19.31 29.65 -3.72
N GLY A 98 19.81 30.14 -4.85
CA GLY A 98 19.14 31.19 -5.63
C GLY A 98 18.32 30.68 -6.83
N PHE A 99 18.35 29.40 -7.10
CA PHE A 99 17.69 28.83 -8.30
C PHE A 99 16.18 28.72 -8.13
N HIS A 100 15.72 28.49 -6.90
CA HIS A 100 14.29 28.43 -6.61
C HIS A 100 13.80 29.80 -6.15
N ALA A 101 13.00 30.45 -6.98
CA ALA A 101 12.32 31.67 -6.61
C ALA A 101 11.37 31.39 -5.42
N ALA A 102 11.56 32.14 -4.34
CA ALA A 102 10.64 32.16 -3.23
C ALA A 102 9.63 33.29 -3.43
N ALA A 103 8.35 32.96 -3.45
CA ALA A 103 7.25 33.91 -3.48
C ALA A 103 6.54 33.93 -2.13
N ASP A 104 5.92 35.05 -1.78
CA ASP A 104 5.09 35.12 -0.57
C ASP A 104 3.91 34.15 -0.70
N PRO A 105 3.74 33.18 0.24
CA PRO A 105 2.59 32.29 0.21
C PRO A 105 1.24 33.01 0.20
N ALA A 106 1.14 34.21 0.75
CA ALA A 106 -0.08 35.03 0.71
C ALA A 106 -0.57 35.34 -0.72
N LEU A 107 0.31 35.30 -1.72
CA LEU A 107 -0.08 35.44 -3.14
C LEU A 107 -0.93 34.26 -3.65
N LEU A 108 -0.86 33.09 -3.00
CA LEU A 108 -1.71 31.94 -3.32
C LEU A 108 -3.11 32.07 -2.70
N ASP A 109 -3.25 32.84 -1.64
CA ASP A 109 -4.51 33.07 -0.94
C ASP A 109 -5.34 34.21 -1.58
N PHE A 110 -4.72 34.96 -2.52
CA PHE A 110 -5.43 36.01 -3.23
C PHE A 110 -6.49 35.43 -4.17
N THR A 111 -7.73 35.79 -3.96
CA THR A 111 -8.87 35.39 -4.81
C THR A 111 -9.50 36.66 -5.40
N PRO A 112 -9.41 36.88 -6.75
CA PRO A 112 -10.08 37.98 -7.43
C PRO A 112 -11.58 37.97 -7.20
N GLU A 113 -12.24 39.11 -7.24
CA GLU A 113 -13.71 39.21 -7.09
C GLU A 113 -14.44 38.46 -8.20
N SER A 114 -13.92 38.50 -9.43
CA SER A 114 -14.38 37.76 -10.57
C SER A 114 -14.38 36.25 -10.34
N VAL A 115 -13.32 35.71 -9.72
CA VAL A 115 -13.21 34.30 -9.35
C VAL A 115 -14.13 33.94 -8.20
N ARG A 116 -14.27 34.82 -7.20
CA ARG A 116 -15.20 34.62 -6.09
C ARG A 116 -16.64 34.54 -6.55
N TRP A 117 -17.02 35.44 -7.46
CA TRP A 117 -18.35 35.40 -8.07
C TRP A 117 -18.61 34.08 -8.81
N LEU A 118 -17.63 33.57 -9.58
CA LEU A 118 -17.73 32.28 -10.27
C LEU A 118 -17.87 31.09 -9.30
N GLN A 119 -17.17 31.13 -8.17
CA GLN A 119 -17.29 30.08 -7.14
C GLN A 119 -18.70 29.97 -6.55
N GLU A 120 -19.43 31.07 -6.49
CA GLU A 120 -20.82 31.12 -6.00
C GLU A 120 -21.82 30.51 -6.99
N GLN A 121 -21.43 30.24 -8.24
CA GLN A 121 -22.32 29.77 -9.34
C GLN A 121 -22.39 28.23 -9.49
N ASN A 122 -22.12 27.42 -8.44
CA ASN A 122 -22.07 25.96 -8.50
C ASN A 122 -21.07 25.40 -9.53
N PRO A 123 -19.75 25.56 -9.31
CA PRO A 123 -18.73 25.29 -10.32
C PRO A 123 -18.59 23.82 -10.75
N ALA A 124 -19.19 22.88 -10.04
CA ALA A 124 -19.16 21.46 -10.43
C ALA A 124 -19.99 21.14 -11.68
N ALA A 125 -20.98 21.96 -11.99
CA ALA A 125 -21.97 21.72 -13.05
C ALA A 125 -21.55 22.22 -14.43
N TRP A 126 -20.54 23.07 -14.52
CA TRP A 126 -20.17 23.79 -15.77
C TRP A 126 -18.65 23.96 -15.90
N ARG A 127 -18.22 24.50 -17.06
CA ARG A 127 -16.85 24.91 -17.34
C ARG A 127 -16.78 26.36 -17.78
N LEU A 128 -15.57 26.94 -17.71
CA LEU A 128 -15.28 28.27 -18.23
C LEU A 128 -14.21 28.22 -19.30
N THR A 129 -14.07 29.32 -20.00
CA THR A 129 -12.95 29.65 -20.89
C THR A 129 -12.70 31.15 -20.90
N THR A 130 -11.73 31.62 -21.68
CA THR A 130 -11.55 33.05 -21.97
C THR A 130 -11.73 33.33 -23.46
N TYR A 131 -12.33 34.47 -23.76
CA TYR A 131 -12.33 35.08 -25.06
C TYR A 131 -11.30 36.23 -25.05
N ASP A 132 -10.25 36.09 -25.88
CA ASP A 132 -9.11 37.00 -25.81
C ASP A 132 -8.52 37.29 -27.22
N PRO A 133 -9.26 38.00 -28.04
CA PRO A 133 -8.81 38.37 -29.41
C PRO A 133 -7.61 39.34 -29.38
N ALA A 134 -7.43 40.08 -28.27
CA ALA A 134 -6.37 41.10 -28.14
C ALA A 134 -5.08 40.55 -27.45
N GLY A 135 -5.10 39.32 -26.92
CA GLY A 135 -3.95 38.76 -26.19
C GLY A 135 -3.71 39.43 -24.82
N SER A 136 -4.76 39.95 -24.19
CA SER A 136 -4.70 40.66 -22.92
C SER A 136 -4.56 39.72 -21.72
N ALA A 137 -4.74 38.39 -21.90
CA ALA A 137 -4.70 37.34 -20.91
C ALA A 137 -5.55 37.65 -19.64
N PRO A 138 -6.89 37.82 -19.80
CA PRO A 138 -7.76 38.23 -18.69
C PRO A 138 -7.77 37.24 -17.51
N LEU A 139 -7.45 35.98 -17.77
CA LEU A 139 -7.21 34.94 -16.77
C LEU A 139 -6.22 33.91 -17.33
N ASN A 140 -5.13 33.65 -16.62
CA ASN A 140 -4.14 32.66 -17.05
C ASN A 140 -4.70 31.22 -16.96
N ALA A 141 -4.33 30.39 -17.92
CA ALA A 141 -4.63 28.95 -17.88
C ALA A 141 -4.06 28.30 -16.60
N ASN A 142 -4.73 27.33 -16.04
CA ASN A 142 -4.44 26.64 -14.77
C ASN A 142 -4.71 27.45 -13.48
N VAL A 143 -4.82 28.80 -13.52
CA VAL A 143 -5.21 29.59 -12.33
C VAL A 143 -6.60 29.19 -11.84
N PRO A 144 -7.63 28.97 -12.69
CA PRO A 144 -8.94 28.51 -12.23
C PRO A 144 -8.89 27.24 -11.39
N TRP A 145 -7.94 26.35 -11.64
CA TRP A 145 -7.79 25.10 -10.90
C TRP A 145 -7.44 25.33 -9.41
N LEU A 146 -6.64 26.34 -9.09
CA LEU A 146 -6.33 26.73 -7.70
C LEU A 146 -7.61 27.09 -6.91
N HIS A 147 -8.62 27.58 -7.62
CA HIS A 147 -9.89 28.03 -7.06
C HIS A 147 -11.04 27.02 -7.22
N GLY A 148 -10.74 25.78 -7.63
CA GLY A 148 -11.76 24.75 -7.83
C GLY A 148 -12.66 24.95 -9.06
N LEU A 149 -12.26 25.78 -10.00
CA LEU A 149 -12.98 26.06 -11.24
C LEU A 149 -12.44 25.19 -12.38
N ALA A 150 -13.32 24.72 -13.26
CA ALA A 150 -12.97 23.89 -14.41
C ALA A 150 -12.85 24.75 -15.68
N ASP A 151 -11.62 24.94 -16.18
CA ASP A 151 -11.31 25.61 -17.43
C ASP A 151 -11.09 24.58 -18.56
N ILE A 152 -11.60 24.85 -19.76
CA ILE A 152 -11.35 23.98 -20.93
C ILE A 152 -9.94 24.18 -21.50
N ARG A 153 -9.27 25.23 -21.12
CA ARG A 153 -7.86 25.49 -21.45
C ARG A 153 -6.98 24.81 -20.40
N GLY A 154 -5.71 24.79 -20.64
CA GLY A 154 -4.77 24.29 -19.68
C GLY A 154 -3.37 24.26 -20.26
N TYR A 155 -2.38 24.21 -19.37
CA TYR A 155 -1.00 23.91 -19.67
C TYR A 155 -0.66 22.58 -19.02
N ASP A 156 -0.26 21.59 -19.83
CA ASP A 156 0.23 20.31 -19.34
C ASP A 156 1.24 19.73 -20.34
N SER A 157 2.21 18.99 -19.82
CA SER A 157 3.20 18.29 -20.66
C SER A 157 2.58 17.18 -21.51
N ILE A 158 1.40 16.68 -21.12
CA ILE A 158 0.70 15.58 -21.78
C ILE A 158 -0.76 15.96 -21.97
N ILE A 159 -1.12 16.38 -23.18
CA ILE A 159 -2.52 16.66 -23.55
C ILE A 159 -3.01 15.51 -24.42
N PRO A 160 -4.18 14.88 -24.13
CA PRO A 160 -4.73 13.82 -24.96
C PRO A 160 -4.97 14.29 -26.40
N ARG A 161 -4.53 13.48 -27.35
CA ARG A 161 -4.65 13.82 -28.80
C ARG A 161 -6.10 14.12 -29.21
N GLN A 162 -7.07 13.30 -28.76
CA GLN A 162 -8.48 13.53 -29.09
C GLN A 162 -9.00 14.87 -28.55
N TYR A 163 -8.47 15.34 -27.41
CA TYR A 163 -8.85 16.62 -26.85
C TYR A 163 -8.25 17.77 -27.68
N THR A 164 -7.01 17.62 -28.13
CA THR A 164 -6.37 18.60 -29.06
C THR A 164 -7.12 18.67 -30.36
N GLU A 165 -7.51 17.53 -30.94
CA GLU A 165 -8.30 17.45 -32.15
C GLU A 165 -9.68 18.10 -31.98
N TYR A 166 -10.32 17.91 -30.85
CA TYR A 166 -11.58 18.52 -30.48
C TYR A 166 -11.47 20.06 -30.42
N MET A 167 -10.46 20.54 -29.67
CA MET A 167 -10.23 21.99 -29.56
C MET A 167 -9.83 22.63 -30.88
N ALA A 168 -9.06 21.90 -31.70
CA ALA A 168 -8.71 22.38 -33.04
C ALA A 168 -9.90 22.49 -34.02
N ALA A 169 -10.96 21.67 -33.74
CA ALA A 169 -12.22 21.79 -34.49
C ALA A 169 -13.07 23.01 -34.05
N ILE A 170 -12.86 23.55 -32.87
CA ILE A 170 -13.44 24.83 -32.43
C ILE A 170 -12.64 25.98 -33.01
N GLU A 171 -11.31 25.96 -32.81
CA GLU A 171 -10.39 26.97 -33.25
C GLU A 171 -8.98 26.41 -33.42
N PRO A 172 -8.22 26.74 -34.48
CA PRO A 172 -6.86 26.23 -34.70
C PRO A 172 -5.93 26.43 -33.49
N GLN A 173 -5.22 25.41 -33.08
CA GLN A 173 -4.39 25.40 -31.84
C GLN A 173 -2.93 25.80 -32.09
N ASN A 174 -2.57 26.29 -33.28
CA ASN A 174 -1.23 26.80 -33.62
C ASN A 174 -0.07 25.90 -33.15
N GLY A 175 -0.22 24.57 -33.33
CA GLY A 175 0.81 23.59 -32.98
C GLY A 175 1.05 23.39 -31.48
N LEU A 176 0.10 23.78 -30.60
CA LEU A 176 0.21 23.67 -29.14
C LEU A 176 1.45 24.37 -28.58
N ILE A 177 1.68 25.62 -28.97
CA ILE A 177 2.80 26.39 -28.44
C ILE A 177 2.82 26.34 -26.92
N TYR A 178 3.94 25.94 -26.35
CA TYR A 178 4.15 25.72 -24.91
C TYR A 178 3.22 24.63 -24.28
N ASN A 179 2.79 23.63 -25.07
CA ASN A 179 1.86 22.59 -24.61
C ASN A 179 0.59 23.17 -23.93
N ARG A 180 0.03 24.20 -24.51
CA ARG A 180 -1.12 24.94 -24.00
C ARG A 180 -2.26 24.97 -25.02
N ILE A 181 -3.47 24.67 -24.53
CA ILE A 181 -4.69 24.98 -25.29
C ILE A 181 -4.88 26.50 -25.29
N GLN A 182 -5.03 27.07 -26.47
CA GLN A 182 -5.14 28.52 -26.67
C GLN A 182 -6.49 29.04 -26.14
N PRO A 183 -6.57 30.31 -25.70
CA PRO A 183 -7.85 31.00 -25.48
C PRO A 183 -8.64 31.12 -26.76
N ILE A 184 -9.95 31.27 -26.67
CA ILE A 184 -10.80 31.56 -27.82
C ILE A 184 -10.49 32.97 -28.30
N GLY A 185 -10.13 33.11 -29.58
CA GLY A 185 -9.75 34.39 -30.21
C GLY A 185 -10.75 34.89 -31.24
N SER A 186 -11.57 34.01 -31.83
CA SER A 186 -12.54 34.38 -32.87
C SER A 186 -13.97 34.35 -32.34
N ALA A 187 -14.79 35.30 -32.80
CA ALA A 187 -16.21 35.32 -32.50
C ALA A 187 -16.96 34.08 -33.05
N ALA A 188 -16.51 33.55 -34.19
CA ALA A 188 -17.09 32.34 -34.78
C ALA A 188 -16.88 31.08 -33.86
N ALA A 189 -15.80 31.01 -33.12
CA ALA A 189 -15.54 29.91 -32.19
C ALA A 189 -16.46 29.96 -30.95
N LEU A 190 -16.92 31.16 -30.55
CA LEU A 190 -17.90 31.31 -29.48
C LEU A 190 -19.26 30.70 -29.84
N GLU A 191 -19.65 30.74 -31.12
CA GLU A 191 -20.93 30.21 -31.63
C GLU A 191 -20.84 28.70 -31.98
N SER A 192 -19.75 28.05 -31.62
CA SER A 192 -19.55 26.63 -31.96
C SER A 192 -20.35 25.70 -31.07
N PRO A 193 -21.17 24.79 -31.61
CA PRO A 193 -21.85 23.78 -30.81
C PRO A 193 -20.87 22.81 -30.09
N LEU A 194 -19.61 22.76 -30.51
CA LEU A 194 -18.59 22.02 -29.84
C LEU A 194 -18.24 22.68 -28.50
N LEU A 195 -18.27 24.01 -28.42
CA LEU A 195 -18.05 24.75 -27.19
C LEU A 195 -19.20 24.55 -26.20
N ASP A 196 -20.44 24.53 -26.71
CA ASP A 196 -21.63 24.25 -25.90
C ASP A 196 -21.57 22.85 -25.31
N ALA A 197 -21.21 21.85 -26.13
CA ALA A 197 -21.11 20.44 -25.69
C ALA A 197 -20.00 20.21 -24.68
N LEU A 198 -18.98 21.08 -24.56
CA LEU A 198 -17.99 21.08 -23.50
C LEU A 198 -18.55 21.59 -22.15
N ALA A 199 -19.81 22.01 -22.10
CA ALA A 199 -20.46 22.63 -20.95
C ALA A 199 -19.81 23.98 -20.54
N VAL A 200 -19.34 24.77 -21.53
CA VAL A 200 -18.76 26.09 -21.28
C VAL A 200 -19.89 27.08 -21.06
N ARG A 201 -20.20 27.29 -19.79
CA ARG A 201 -21.28 28.20 -19.38
C ARG A 201 -20.79 29.65 -19.21
N TYR A 202 -19.56 29.83 -18.76
CA TYR A 202 -19.02 31.18 -18.53
C TYR A 202 -17.79 31.45 -19.38
N VAL A 203 -17.78 32.63 -19.99
CA VAL A 203 -16.66 33.14 -20.80
C VAL A 203 -16.18 34.46 -20.21
N ILE A 204 -14.89 34.48 -19.85
CA ILE A 204 -14.24 35.70 -19.33
C ILE A 204 -13.60 36.45 -20.49
N SER A 205 -13.85 37.75 -20.59
CA SER A 205 -13.29 38.61 -21.63
C SER A 205 -12.90 39.96 -21.07
N SER A 206 -11.87 40.57 -21.64
CA SER A 206 -11.50 41.96 -21.38
C SER A 206 -12.31 42.94 -22.23
N GLY A 207 -12.90 42.47 -23.34
CA GLY A 207 -13.73 43.24 -24.27
C GLY A 207 -15.19 42.81 -24.29
N PRO A 208 -16.07 43.56 -24.98
CA PRO A 208 -17.45 43.18 -25.15
C PRO A 208 -17.58 41.95 -26.07
N ILE A 209 -18.56 41.08 -25.79
CA ILE A 209 -19.03 40.01 -26.68
C ILE A 209 -20.38 40.47 -27.21
N ASP A 210 -20.46 40.69 -28.52
CA ASP A 210 -21.69 41.08 -29.19
C ASP A 210 -22.33 39.88 -29.87
N SER A 211 -23.13 39.13 -29.10
CA SER A 211 -23.80 37.92 -29.54
C SER A 211 -25.08 37.72 -28.72
N PRO A 212 -26.21 37.35 -29.39
CA PRO A 212 -27.47 37.10 -28.70
C PRO A 212 -27.47 35.85 -27.78
N THR A 213 -26.50 34.94 -27.99
CA THR A 213 -26.33 33.71 -27.20
C THR A 213 -25.53 33.94 -25.94
N TYR A 214 -24.91 35.13 -25.76
CA TYR A 214 -24.12 35.49 -24.60
C TYR A 214 -24.72 36.63 -23.81
N ARG A 215 -24.95 36.45 -22.52
CA ARG A 215 -25.50 37.49 -21.64
C ARG A 215 -24.40 37.94 -20.65
N LEU A 216 -24.22 39.25 -20.51
CA LEU A 216 -23.33 39.79 -19.47
C LEU A 216 -23.87 39.41 -18.08
N ALA A 217 -23.10 38.67 -17.34
CA ALA A 217 -23.44 38.16 -16.02
C ALA A 217 -22.73 38.91 -14.88
N TRP A 218 -21.50 39.38 -15.15
CA TRP A 218 -20.71 40.16 -14.20
C TRP A 218 -19.70 41.04 -14.90
N GLU A 219 -19.40 42.21 -14.30
CA GLU A 219 -18.37 43.14 -14.79
C GLU A 219 -17.65 43.76 -13.60
N GLY A 220 -16.32 43.72 -13.63
CA GLY A 220 -15.45 44.31 -12.61
C GLY A 220 -13.98 43.97 -12.86
N GLU A 221 -13.08 44.60 -12.14
CA GLU A 221 -11.61 44.34 -12.21
C GLU A 221 -11.04 44.37 -13.65
N GLY A 222 -11.66 45.13 -14.55
CA GLY A 222 -11.23 45.22 -15.95
C GLY A 222 -11.61 44.01 -16.82
N VAL A 223 -12.41 43.10 -16.32
CA VAL A 223 -12.92 41.94 -17.06
C VAL A 223 -14.44 41.87 -17.02
N ARG A 224 -15.00 41.17 -18.00
CA ARG A 224 -16.42 40.86 -18.13
C ARG A 224 -16.61 39.35 -18.13
N ILE A 225 -17.63 38.86 -17.44
CA ILE A 225 -18.05 37.46 -17.48
C ILE A 225 -19.38 37.36 -18.20
N TYR A 226 -19.38 36.61 -19.26
CA TYR A 226 -20.57 36.34 -20.07
C TYR A 226 -21.07 34.93 -19.79
N GLU A 227 -22.37 34.78 -19.67
CA GLU A 227 -23.06 33.50 -19.61
C GLU A 227 -23.44 33.06 -21.02
N ASN A 228 -23.00 31.86 -21.42
CA ASN A 228 -23.41 31.17 -22.61
C ASN A 228 -24.77 30.50 -22.36
N LEU A 229 -25.83 30.94 -23.05
CA LEU A 229 -27.19 30.47 -22.88
C LEU A 229 -27.43 29.10 -23.54
N ASP A 230 -26.62 28.72 -24.53
CA ASP A 230 -26.71 27.48 -25.28
C ASP A 230 -25.81 26.35 -24.67
N ALA A 231 -25.10 26.63 -23.57
CA ALA A 231 -24.21 25.68 -22.95
C ALA A 231 -24.96 24.40 -22.50
N ALA A 232 -24.55 23.26 -23.02
CA ALA A 232 -25.08 21.97 -22.59
C ALA A 232 -24.66 21.68 -21.11
N PRO A 233 -25.48 20.93 -20.34
CA PRO A 233 -25.07 20.46 -19.04
C PRO A 233 -23.88 19.50 -19.15
N ARG A 234 -23.12 19.35 -18.10
CA ARG A 234 -21.91 18.49 -18.09
C ARG A 234 -22.24 16.99 -18.24
N ALA A 235 -23.45 16.58 -17.86
CA ALA A 235 -23.98 15.25 -18.09
C ALA A 235 -25.39 15.36 -18.67
N TYR A 236 -25.68 14.60 -19.74
CA TYR A 236 -26.96 14.57 -20.41
C TYR A 236 -27.18 13.25 -21.14
N THR A 237 -28.41 12.96 -21.49
CA THR A 237 -28.78 11.83 -22.35
C THR A 237 -29.21 12.29 -23.71
N LEU A 238 -28.90 11.48 -24.72
CA LEU A 238 -29.33 11.66 -26.11
C LEU A 238 -30.09 10.42 -26.59
N PRO A 239 -31.11 10.56 -27.40
CA PRO A 239 -31.82 9.41 -27.97
C PRO A 239 -30.93 8.52 -28.82
N GLY A 240 -31.09 7.20 -28.70
CA GLY A 240 -30.40 6.20 -29.51
C GLY A 240 -29.07 5.69 -28.92
N ALA A 241 -28.49 4.72 -29.60
CA ALA A 241 -27.25 4.09 -29.22
C ALA A 241 -26.02 4.98 -29.54
N PRO A 242 -24.90 4.82 -28.80
CA PRO A 242 -23.69 5.62 -29.00
C PRO A 242 -23.15 5.61 -30.45
N ALA A 243 -23.24 4.47 -31.12
CA ALA A 243 -22.76 4.33 -32.51
C ALA A 243 -23.61 5.10 -33.55
N GLY A 244 -24.81 5.52 -33.18
CA GLY A 244 -25.71 6.32 -34.02
C GLY A 244 -25.52 7.83 -33.87
N LEU A 245 -24.72 8.29 -32.93
CA LEU A 245 -24.45 9.69 -32.70
C LEU A 245 -23.47 10.23 -33.76
N PRO A 246 -23.61 11.53 -34.19
CA PRO A 246 -22.67 12.14 -35.11
C PRO A 246 -21.25 12.18 -34.52
N ALA A 247 -20.23 12.23 -35.42
CA ALA A 247 -18.85 12.27 -34.98
C ALA A 247 -18.51 13.50 -34.13
N TRP A 248 -19.17 14.62 -34.41
CA TRP A 248 -19.05 15.89 -33.69
C TRP A 248 -20.40 16.38 -33.21
N PRO A 249 -20.49 17.14 -32.09
CA PRO A 249 -21.72 17.76 -31.64
C PRO A 249 -22.28 18.70 -32.73
N THR A 250 -23.57 18.68 -32.92
CA THR A 250 -24.32 19.59 -33.77
C THR A 250 -25.41 20.26 -32.99
N THR A 251 -25.83 21.45 -33.36
CA THR A 251 -26.95 22.17 -32.73
C THR A 251 -28.22 21.30 -32.67
N THR A 252 -28.50 20.55 -33.74
CA THR A 252 -29.67 19.65 -33.81
C THR A 252 -29.54 18.49 -32.80
N ALA A 253 -28.34 17.91 -32.65
CA ALA A 253 -28.12 16.84 -31.67
C ALA A 253 -28.25 17.37 -30.24
N LEU A 254 -27.69 18.55 -29.96
CA LEU A 254 -27.78 19.17 -28.63
C LEU A 254 -29.22 19.65 -28.29
N ALA A 255 -30.01 20.04 -29.30
CA ALA A 255 -31.42 20.38 -29.06
C ALA A 255 -32.28 19.19 -28.57
N ALA A 256 -31.82 17.95 -28.78
CA ALA A 256 -32.51 16.73 -28.34
C ALA A 256 -32.02 16.21 -26.99
N LEU A 257 -31.12 16.91 -26.29
CA LEU A 257 -30.56 16.48 -25.02
C LEU A 257 -31.58 16.56 -23.86
N THR A 258 -31.46 15.61 -22.95
CA THR A 258 -32.15 15.67 -21.65
C THR A 258 -31.07 15.76 -20.56
N PRO A 259 -31.09 16.77 -19.67
CA PRO A 259 -30.11 16.90 -18.60
C PRO A 259 -30.10 15.69 -17.68
N ALA A 260 -28.92 15.27 -17.26
CA ALA A 260 -28.72 14.26 -16.21
C ALA A 260 -28.05 14.90 -14.98
N THR A 261 -28.25 14.32 -13.80
CA THR A 261 -27.78 14.89 -12.54
C THR A 261 -26.40 14.36 -12.18
N LEU A 262 -25.45 15.26 -11.98
CA LEU A 262 -24.16 14.92 -11.36
C LEU A 262 -24.34 14.76 -9.85
N ALA A 263 -24.43 13.52 -9.36
CA ALA A 263 -24.59 13.22 -7.94
C ALA A 263 -23.26 13.34 -7.17
N GLU A 264 -22.15 13.00 -7.80
CA GLU A 264 -20.83 13.09 -7.20
C GLU A 264 -19.77 13.39 -8.27
N THR A 265 -18.83 14.27 -7.94
CA THR A 265 -17.65 14.55 -8.78
C THR A 265 -16.39 14.57 -7.92
N ARG A 266 -15.51 13.59 -8.17
CA ARG A 266 -14.16 13.51 -7.59
C ARG A 266 -13.13 13.30 -8.69
N ASN A 267 -11.86 13.48 -8.40
CA ASN A 267 -10.78 13.35 -9.38
C ASN A 267 -10.77 11.99 -10.11
N ASN A 268 -11.10 10.90 -9.43
CA ASN A 268 -11.08 9.54 -9.97
C ASN A 268 -12.47 8.89 -10.06
N GLN A 269 -13.54 9.63 -9.78
CA GLN A 269 -14.90 9.10 -9.79
C GLN A 269 -15.91 10.20 -10.14
N VAL A 270 -16.84 9.87 -11.01
CA VAL A 270 -18.01 10.70 -11.31
C VAL A 270 -19.24 9.81 -11.25
N VAL A 271 -20.26 10.24 -10.53
CA VAL A 271 -21.56 9.53 -10.44
C VAL A 271 -22.63 10.39 -11.08
N VAL A 272 -23.37 9.81 -12.02
CA VAL A 272 -24.43 10.46 -12.76
C VAL A 272 -25.74 9.69 -12.55
N GLU A 273 -26.81 10.41 -12.28
CA GLU A 273 -28.16 9.87 -12.24
C GLU A 273 -28.92 10.31 -13.48
N ALA A 274 -29.53 9.36 -14.18
CA ALA A 274 -30.29 9.61 -15.40
C ALA A 274 -31.56 8.74 -15.45
N THR A 275 -32.65 9.32 -15.93
CA THR A 275 -33.89 8.59 -16.23
C THR A 275 -34.14 8.69 -17.72
N VAL A 276 -34.40 7.56 -18.37
CA VAL A 276 -34.64 7.50 -19.83
C VAL A 276 -35.91 6.66 -20.11
N ASP A 277 -36.76 7.16 -20.98
CA ASP A 277 -38.01 6.50 -21.36
C ASP A 277 -37.85 5.58 -22.58
N ALA A 278 -36.81 5.78 -23.35
CA ALA A 278 -36.39 4.97 -24.52
C ALA A 278 -34.88 4.71 -24.48
N PRO A 279 -34.39 3.73 -25.27
CA PRO A 279 -32.94 3.52 -25.39
C PRO A 279 -32.21 4.82 -25.73
N ALA A 280 -31.23 5.16 -24.89
CA ALA A 280 -30.52 6.44 -24.98
C ALA A 280 -29.01 6.26 -24.67
N THR A 281 -28.23 7.25 -25.06
CA THR A 281 -26.83 7.37 -24.70
C THR A 281 -26.68 8.41 -23.61
N LEU A 282 -26.18 8.00 -22.41
CA LEU A 282 -25.65 8.95 -21.42
C LEU A 282 -24.33 9.50 -21.91
N VAL A 283 -24.22 10.80 -22.04
CA VAL A 283 -22.99 11.52 -22.37
C VAL A 283 -22.48 12.23 -21.13
N LEU A 284 -21.27 11.94 -20.73
CA LEU A 284 -20.50 12.75 -19.78
C LEU A 284 -19.46 13.54 -20.57
N ALA A 285 -19.57 14.86 -20.55
CA ALA A 285 -18.72 15.79 -21.31
C ALA A 285 -17.27 15.83 -20.80
N ASP A 286 -16.74 14.71 -20.35
CA ASP A 286 -15.36 14.50 -19.92
C ASP A 286 -14.63 13.61 -20.92
N SER A 287 -13.31 13.82 -21.09
CA SER A 287 -12.51 13.06 -22.06
C SER A 287 -12.56 11.55 -21.81
N ALA A 288 -12.83 10.78 -22.86
CA ALA A 288 -12.79 9.33 -22.88
C ALA A 288 -11.33 8.86 -22.95
N PHE A 289 -10.66 8.83 -21.81
CA PHE A 289 -9.26 8.44 -21.70
C PHE A 289 -9.12 6.98 -21.23
N PRO A 290 -8.12 6.21 -21.72
CA PRO A 290 -7.90 4.83 -21.28
C PRO A 290 -7.71 4.73 -19.76
N GLY A 291 -8.39 3.77 -19.15
CA GLY A 291 -8.34 3.56 -17.70
C GLY A 291 -9.62 3.98 -16.97
N TRP A 292 -10.52 4.70 -17.63
CA TRP A 292 -11.87 4.90 -17.13
C TRP A 292 -12.73 3.65 -17.36
N ARG A 293 -13.58 3.33 -16.37
CA ARG A 293 -14.54 2.22 -16.39
C ARG A 293 -15.90 2.76 -15.97
N ALA A 294 -16.97 2.23 -16.52
CA ALA A 294 -18.33 2.61 -16.18
C ALA A 294 -19.06 1.42 -15.55
N TYR A 295 -19.83 1.72 -14.51
CA TYR A 295 -20.67 0.79 -13.81
C TYR A 295 -22.09 1.35 -13.75
N VAL A 296 -23.08 0.53 -14.13
CA VAL A 296 -24.48 0.92 -14.20
C VAL A 296 -25.29 0.08 -13.23
N ARG A 297 -26.17 0.73 -12.48
CA ARG A 297 -27.13 0.09 -11.58
C ARG A 297 -28.48 0.80 -11.63
N PRO A 298 -29.61 0.11 -11.29
CA PRO A 298 -30.90 0.79 -11.10
C PRO A 298 -30.79 1.87 -10.01
N ALA A 299 -31.46 3.01 -10.23
CA ALA A 299 -31.45 4.09 -9.25
C ALA A 299 -32.00 3.61 -7.88
N GLY A 300 -31.36 4.03 -6.80
CA GLY A 300 -31.72 3.61 -5.43
C GLY A 300 -31.20 2.23 -5.00
N SER A 301 -30.60 1.43 -5.90
CA SER A 301 -29.96 0.18 -5.54
C SER A 301 -28.52 0.40 -5.00
N GLY A 302 -28.02 -0.56 -4.21
CA GLY A 302 -26.66 -0.52 -3.72
C GLY A 302 -25.60 -0.86 -4.79
N GLU A 303 -24.30 -0.73 -4.43
CA GLU A 303 -23.19 -1.04 -5.35
C GLU A 303 -23.12 -2.52 -5.75
N GLU A 304 -23.78 -3.43 -4.99
CA GLU A 304 -23.88 -4.86 -5.31
C GLU A 304 -24.66 -5.15 -6.59
N ALA A 305 -25.53 -4.23 -7.01
CA ALA A 305 -26.31 -4.32 -8.25
C ALA A 305 -25.56 -3.73 -9.47
N GLU A 306 -24.34 -3.23 -9.29
CA GLU A 306 -23.57 -2.64 -10.38
C GLU A 306 -23.12 -3.72 -11.38
N ARG A 307 -23.29 -3.40 -12.66
CA ARG A 307 -22.68 -4.13 -13.76
C ARG A 307 -21.71 -3.22 -14.52
N GLU A 308 -20.54 -3.73 -14.86
CA GLU A 308 -19.60 -3.01 -15.72
C GLU A 308 -20.14 -2.95 -17.14
N VAL A 309 -20.07 -1.77 -17.75
CA VAL A 309 -20.48 -1.51 -19.13
C VAL A 309 -19.36 -0.82 -19.89
N GLU A 310 -19.39 -0.96 -21.20
CA GLU A 310 -18.39 -0.36 -22.08
C GLU A 310 -18.58 1.15 -22.15
N ILE A 311 -17.49 1.91 -22.09
CA ILE A 311 -17.45 3.34 -22.40
C ILE A 311 -17.16 3.49 -23.89
N THR A 312 -18.12 3.98 -24.63
CA THR A 312 -17.93 4.37 -26.03
C THR A 312 -17.49 5.83 -26.09
N ARG A 313 -16.48 6.12 -26.92
CA ARG A 313 -16.09 7.51 -27.18
C ARG A 313 -17.10 8.14 -28.16
N VAL A 314 -17.83 9.15 -27.70
CA VAL A 314 -18.82 9.92 -28.47
C VAL A 314 -18.32 11.33 -28.73
N PHE A 315 -18.80 11.96 -29.78
CA PHE A 315 -18.41 13.32 -30.18
C PHE A 315 -16.87 13.53 -30.21
N GLY A 316 -16.14 12.52 -30.66
CA GLY A 316 -14.68 12.57 -30.77
C GLY A 316 -13.91 12.57 -29.46
N ASN A 317 -14.51 12.97 -28.31
CA ASN A 317 -13.78 13.14 -27.05
C ASN A 317 -14.51 12.62 -25.81
N PHE A 318 -15.84 12.58 -25.76
CA PHE A 318 -16.60 12.39 -24.54
C PHE A 318 -16.88 10.92 -24.23
N ARG A 319 -17.23 10.64 -22.96
CA ARG A 319 -17.64 9.31 -22.51
C ARG A 319 -19.11 9.09 -22.75
N GLY A 320 -19.44 8.08 -23.56
CA GLY A 320 -20.81 7.63 -23.80
C GLY A 320 -21.06 6.27 -23.17
N VAL A 321 -22.24 6.09 -22.57
CA VAL A 321 -22.74 4.81 -22.05
C VAL A 321 -24.16 4.59 -22.56
N ALA A 322 -24.41 3.41 -23.15
CA ALA A 322 -25.75 3.04 -23.60
C ALA A 322 -26.63 2.70 -22.37
N LEU A 323 -27.83 3.26 -22.32
CA LEU A 323 -28.83 3.00 -21.29
C LEU A 323 -30.12 2.47 -21.92
N GLU A 324 -30.66 1.43 -21.34
CA GLU A 324 -32.01 0.93 -21.61
C GLU A 324 -33.05 1.81 -20.87
N PRO A 325 -34.35 1.76 -21.26
CA PRO A 325 -35.39 2.50 -20.54
C PRO A 325 -35.37 2.21 -19.05
N GLY A 326 -35.45 3.27 -18.21
CA GLY A 326 -35.41 3.13 -16.75
C GLY A 326 -34.69 4.29 -16.06
N ALA A 327 -34.64 4.23 -14.74
CA ALA A 327 -33.89 5.14 -13.89
C ALA A 327 -32.56 4.46 -13.47
N TRP A 328 -31.47 5.13 -13.76
CA TRP A 328 -30.11 4.57 -13.62
C TRP A 328 -29.19 5.47 -12.82
N THR A 329 -28.31 4.85 -12.02
CA THR A 329 -27.10 5.45 -11.46
C THR A 329 -25.89 4.90 -12.21
N VAL A 330 -25.12 5.78 -12.85
CA VAL A 330 -23.93 5.43 -13.61
C VAL A 330 -22.70 5.99 -12.91
N ARG A 331 -21.80 5.11 -12.50
CA ARG A 331 -20.55 5.45 -11.84
C ARG A 331 -19.37 5.26 -12.79
N PHE A 332 -18.72 6.36 -13.12
CA PHE A 332 -17.46 6.36 -13.86
C PHE A 332 -16.30 6.35 -12.86
N ARG A 333 -15.36 5.40 -13.01
CA ARG A 333 -14.19 5.27 -12.13
C ARG A 333 -12.90 5.18 -12.93
N TYR A 334 -11.90 6.01 -12.59
CA TYR A 334 -10.58 5.93 -13.18
C TYR A 334 -9.71 4.91 -12.42
N SER A 335 -9.38 3.81 -13.06
CA SER A 335 -8.58 2.71 -12.49
C SER A 335 -7.73 2.03 -13.56
N PRO A 336 -6.66 2.69 -14.04
CA PRO A 336 -5.81 2.13 -15.09
C PRO A 336 -5.02 0.93 -14.58
N ARG A 337 -5.18 -0.20 -15.24
CA ARG A 337 -4.44 -1.45 -14.93
C ARG A 337 -2.92 -1.25 -14.99
N SER A 338 -2.44 -0.42 -15.92
CA SER A 338 -1.03 -0.10 -16.08
C SER A 338 -0.39 0.54 -14.85
N PHE A 339 -1.13 1.41 -14.13
CA PHE A 339 -0.64 2.03 -12.91
C PHE A 339 -0.38 1.00 -11.81
N TRP A 340 -1.34 0.11 -11.60
CA TRP A 340 -1.22 -0.94 -10.59
C TRP A 340 -0.13 -1.95 -10.92
N LEU A 341 -0.05 -2.34 -12.19
CA LEU A 341 1.01 -3.24 -12.67
C LEU A 341 2.39 -2.58 -12.53
N GLY A 342 2.52 -1.32 -12.98
CA GLY A 342 3.76 -0.57 -12.84
C GLY A 342 4.19 -0.37 -11.38
N GLY A 343 3.25 -0.04 -10.50
CA GLY A 343 3.49 0.07 -9.07
C GLY A 343 3.99 -1.24 -8.46
N LEU A 344 3.35 -2.35 -8.81
CA LEU A 344 3.78 -3.67 -8.36
C LEU A 344 5.17 -4.03 -8.90
N MET A 345 5.42 -3.82 -10.20
CA MET A 345 6.74 -4.09 -10.80
C MET A 345 7.84 -3.25 -10.16
N SER A 346 7.58 -1.97 -9.92
CA SER A 346 8.52 -1.08 -9.23
C SER A 346 8.79 -1.54 -7.80
N PHE A 347 7.74 -1.95 -7.09
CA PHE A 347 7.89 -2.51 -5.75
C PHE A 347 8.72 -3.80 -5.77
N MET A 348 8.40 -4.73 -6.67
CA MET A 348 9.17 -5.98 -6.84
C MET A 348 10.62 -5.70 -7.17
N GLY A 349 10.90 -4.76 -8.08
CA GLY A 349 12.25 -4.32 -8.41
C GLY A 349 12.98 -3.73 -7.21
N GLY A 350 12.31 -2.86 -6.45
CA GLY A 350 12.84 -2.30 -5.20
C GLY A 350 13.15 -3.37 -4.16
N MET A 351 12.28 -4.36 -4.01
CA MET A 351 12.50 -5.49 -3.11
C MET A 351 13.67 -6.36 -3.54
N VAL A 352 13.82 -6.65 -4.85
CA VAL A 352 14.99 -7.38 -5.37
C VAL A 352 16.28 -6.60 -5.10
N LEU A 353 16.26 -5.28 -5.28
CA LEU A 353 17.41 -4.42 -4.97
C LEU A 353 17.78 -4.46 -3.48
N VAL A 354 16.78 -4.31 -2.59
CA VAL A 354 16.98 -4.42 -1.13
C VAL A 354 17.56 -5.79 -0.77
N PHE A 355 17.04 -6.86 -1.36
CA PHE A 355 17.54 -8.22 -1.15
C PHE A 355 19.00 -8.38 -1.63
N ALA A 356 19.34 -7.85 -2.80
CA ALA A 356 20.68 -7.84 -3.32
C ALA A 356 21.64 -7.04 -2.41
N LEU A 357 21.21 -5.89 -1.89
CA LEU A 357 21.97 -5.07 -0.94
C LEU A 357 22.17 -5.79 0.40
N VAL A 358 21.15 -6.48 0.91
CA VAL A 358 21.27 -7.31 2.13
C VAL A 358 22.26 -8.44 1.91
N ILE A 359 22.21 -9.17 0.78
CA ILE A 359 23.20 -10.22 0.45
C ILE A 359 24.59 -9.63 0.26
N TRP A 360 24.70 -8.50 -0.42
CA TRP A 360 25.99 -7.82 -0.60
C TRP A 360 26.59 -7.37 0.74
N GLY A 361 25.80 -6.71 1.59
CA GLY A 361 26.20 -6.32 2.93
C GLY A 361 26.60 -7.52 3.77
N TRP A 362 25.79 -8.58 3.75
CA TRP A 362 26.11 -9.84 4.41
C TRP A 362 27.45 -10.42 3.92
N ARG A 363 27.66 -10.55 2.60
CA ARG A 363 28.92 -11.03 2.03
C ARG A 363 30.10 -10.12 2.38
N ARG A 364 29.91 -8.80 2.40
CA ARG A 364 30.95 -7.81 2.65
C ARG A 364 31.41 -7.76 4.11
N PHE A 365 30.47 -7.85 5.04
CA PHE A 365 30.74 -7.67 6.48
C PHE A 365 30.92 -8.99 7.25
N TYR A 366 30.35 -10.09 6.76
CA TYR A 366 30.38 -11.37 7.47
C TYR A 366 31.29 -12.45 6.88
N ARG A 367 31.74 -12.35 5.64
CA ARG A 367 32.69 -13.29 5.04
C ARG A 367 34.15 -13.10 5.49
N ALA A 368 34.48 -12.03 6.18
CA ALA A 368 35.86 -11.61 6.41
C ALA A 368 36.59 -12.31 7.59
N GLU A 369 35.97 -13.23 8.36
CA GLU A 369 36.67 -13.84 9.50
C GLU A 369 36.30 -15.32 9.74
N HIS A 370 37.30 -16.17 9.62
CA HIS A 370 37.24 -17.64 9.79
C HIS A 370 37.39 -18.11 11.23
N ALA A 371 37.17 -17.28 12.25
CA ALA A 371 37.26 -17.69 13.66
C ALA A 371 36.04 -17.16 14.47
N ALA A 372 34.94 -17.88 14.43
CA ALA A 372 33.74 -17.47 15.17
C ALA A 372 33.61 -18.23 16.49
N THR A 373 33.54 -17.50 17.61
CA THR A 373 33.06 -18.00 18.90
C THR A 373 31.61 -18.45 18.77
N THR A 374 31.20 -19.46 19.52
CA THR A 374 29.88 -20.12 19.51
C THR A 374 28.67 -19.11 19.52
N THR A 375 28.81 -18.01 20.26
CA THR A 375 27.78 -16.96 20.37
C THR A 375 27.58 -16.18 19.06
N ARG A 376 28.64 -15.99 18.29
CA ARG A 376 28.60 -15.26 17.00
C ARG A 376 28.00 -16.13 15.90
N SER A 377 28.22 -17.43 15.93
CA SER A 377 27.62 -18.43 15.06
C SER A 377 26.10 -18.49 15.24
N VAL A 378 25.62 -18.50 16.48
CA VAL A 378 24.20 -18.50 16.82
C VAL A 378 23.53 -17.20 16.35
N ALA A 379 24.14 -16.05 16.56
CA ALA A 379 23.62 -14.77 16.08
C ALA A 379 23.56 -14.71 14.54
N LYS A 380 24.57 -15.25 13.87
CA LYS A 380 24.66 -15.34 12.42
C LYS A 380 23.54 -16.23 11.84
N ASN A 381 23.34 -17.41 12.40
CA ASN A 381 22.38 -18.39 11.93
C ASN A 381 20.90 -17.96 12.20
N SER A 382 20.70 -16.98 13.07
CA SER A 382 19.35 -16.43 13.35
C SER A 382 19.05 -15.16 12.55
N ALA A 383 20.04 -14.29 12.30
CA ALA A 383 19.80 -12.99 11.69
C ALA A 383 19.43 -13.07 10.19
N ALA A 384 20.03 -14.00 9.43
CA ALA A 384 19.72 -14.13 8.00
C ALA A 384 18.29 -14.66 7.74
N PRO A 385 17.84 -15.75 8.38
CA PRO A 385 16.45 -16.20 8.27
C PRO A 385 15.45 -15.12 8.74
N MET A 386 15.80 -14.35 9.77
CA MET A 386 14.98 -13.25 10.27
C MET A 386 14.84 -12.13 9.23
N ALA A 387 15.93 -11.67 8.62
CA ALA A 387 15.89 -10.64 7.59
C ALA A 387 15.09 -11.10 6.36
N LEU A 388 15.27 -12.35 5.92
CA LEU A 388 14.50 -12.94 4.82
C LEU A 388 13.00 -13.08 5.17
N SER A 389 12.69 -13.45 6.40
CA SER A 389 11.30 -13.53 6.84
C SER A 389 10.61 -12.16 6.87
N LEU A 390 11.31 -11.12 7.33
CA LEU A 390 10.82 -9.75 7.31
C LEU A 390 10.58 -9.26 5.87
N PHE A 391 11.52 -9.55 4.99
CA PHE A 391 11.43 -9.27 3.57
C PHE A 391 10.20 -9.94 2.92
N ASN A 392 10.01 -11.24 3.16
CA ASN A 392 8.87 -12.00 2.65
C ASN A 392 7.54 -11.44 3.18
N LYS A 393 7.48 -11.04 4.45
CA LYS A 393 6.29 -10.39 5.03
C LYS A 393 5.95 -9.07 4.35
N GLY A 394 6.97 -8.27 4.00
CA GLY A 394 6.78 -7.03 3.24
C GLY A 394 6.17 -7.30 1.86
N ILE A 395 6.71 -8.30 1.14
CA ILE A 395 6.18 -8.71 -0.18
C ILE A 395 4.73 -9.21 -0.05
N ASP A 396 4.45 -10.09 0.92
CA ASP A 396 3.11 -10.62 1.16
C ASP A 396 2.10 -9.52 1.49
N PHE A 397 2.52 -8.50 2.24
CA PHE A 397 1.66 -7.38 2.60
C PHE A 397 1.28 -6.52 1.38
N VAL A 398 2.25 -6.22 0.51
CA VAL A 398 1.97 -5.47 -0.72
C VAL A 398 1.15 -6.29 -1.71
N PHE A 399 1.42 -7.59 -1.81
CA PHE A 399 0.57 -8.48 -2.59
C PHE A 399 -0.87 -8.51 -2.04
N ALA A 400 -1.03 -8.46 -0.71
CA ALA A 400 -2.35 -8.35 -0.10
C ALA A 400 -3.07 -7.06 -0.51
N ALA A 401 -2.38 -5.91 -0.52
CA ALA A 401 -2.95 -4.66 -1.00
C ALA A 401 -3.38 -4.74 -2.48
N PHE A 402 -2.59 -5.42 -3.30
CA PHE A 402 -2.92 -5.63 -4.71
C PHE A 402 -4.16 -6.50 -4.87
N TYR A 403 -4.19 -7.71 -4.30
CA TYR A 403 -5.33 -8.61 -4.52
C TYR A 403 -6.62 -8.10 -3.86
N LEU A 404 -6.56 -7.43 -2.71
CA LEU A 404 -7.74 -6.84 -2.08
C LEU A 404 -8.41 -5.81 -3.00
N ARG A 405 -7.61 -4.98 -3.67
CA ARG A 405 -8.13 -3.96 -4.61
C ARG A 405 -8.66 -4.56 -5.91
N VAL A 406 -8.09 -5.66 -6.37
CA VAL A 406 -8.53 -6.33 -7.60
C VAL A 406 -9.80 -7.15 -7.36
N LEU A 407 -9.89 -7.84 -6.23
CA LEU A 407 -11.00 -8.72 -5.91
C LEU A 407 -12.21 -7.99 -5.31
N GLY A 408 -11.97 -6.86 -4.61
CA GLY A 408 -13.00 -6.23 -3.79
C GLY A 408 -13.35 -7.00 -2.52
N PRO A 409 -14.24 -6.48 -1.66
CA PRO A 409 -14.53 -7.07 -0.36
C PRO A 409 -15.09 -8.49 -0.41
N ALA A 410 -16.06 -8.76 -1.26
CA ALA A 410 -16.74 -10.06 -1.31
C ALA A 410 -15.78 -11.19 -1.73
N ALA A 411 -15.15 -11.08 -2.90
CA ALA A 411 -14.24 -12.13 -3.39
C ALA A 411 -12.97 -12.28 -2.50
N ALA A 412 -12.49 -11.17 -1.90
CA ALA A 412 -11.41 -11.22 -0.92
C ALA A 412 -11.83 -11.93 0.37
N GLY A 413 -13.09 -11.78 0.79
CA GLY A 413 -13.67 -12.49 1.92
C GLY A 413 -13.83 -13.99 1.65
N SER A 414 -14.33 -14.36 0.47
CA SER A 414 -14.41 -15.77 0.03
C SER A 414 -13.02 -16.41 0.00
N TYR A 415 -12.00 -15.69 -0.49
CA TYR A 415 -10.62 -16.17 -0.46
C TYR A 415 -10.09 -16.32 0.97
N ALA A 416 -10.40 -15.39 1.88
CA ALA A 416 -10.00 -15.50 3.29
C ALA A 416 -10.65 -16.70 3.97
N THR A 417 -11.92 -16.97 3.68
CA THR A 417 -12.65 -18.15 4.16
C THR A 417 -12.01 -19.44 3.66
N ALA A 418 -11.66 -19.49 2.38
CA ALA A 418 -10.99 -20.66 1.81
C ALA A 418 -9.62 -20.89 2.47
N ILE A 419 -8.83 -19.84 2.72
CA ILE A 419 -7.54 -19.93 3.43
C ILE A 419 -7.75 -20.43 4.87
N ALA A 420 -8.75 -19.90 5.60
CA ALA A 420 -9.02 -20.29 6.98
C ALA A 420 -9.42 -21.78 7.08
N SER A 421 -10.27 -22.25 6.15
CA SER A 421 -10.67 -23.65 6.05
C SER A 421 -9.48 -24.56 5.73
N ALA A 422 -8.66 -24.20 4.73
CA ALA A 422 -7.47 -24.94 4.36
C ALA A 422 -6.40 -24.94 5.49
N GLY A 423 -6.33 -23.90 6.31
CA GLY A 423 -5.44 -23.83 7.48
C GLY A 423 -5.77 -24.87 8.53
N ILE A 424 -7.05 -25.14 8.80
CA ILE A 424 -7.48 -26.22 9.71
C ILE A 424 -7.06 -27.58 9.13
N PHE A 425 -7.29 -27.81 7.82
CA PHE A 425 -6.83 -29.00 7.12
C PHE A 425 -5.31 -29.20 7.28
N GLU A 426 -4.53 -28.16 7.03
CA GLU A 426 -3.06 -28.19 7.08
C GLU A 426 -2.55 -28.67 8.45
N ILE A 427 -3.09 -28.12 9.55
CA ILE A 427 -2.66 -28.45 10.91
C ILE A 427 -2.93 -29.91 11.24
N VAL A 428 -4.12 -30.40 10.89
CA VAL A 428 -4.48 -31.81 11.12
C VAL A 428 -3.65 -32.74 10.24
N ALA A 429 -3.42 -32.40 8.97
CA ALA A 429 -2.59 -33.16 8.05
C ALA A 429 -1.13 -33.23 8.50
N ASN A 430 -0.54 -32.12 8.96
CA ASN A 430 0.85 -32.09 9.44
C ASN A 430 1.08 -32.76 10.78
N TYR A 431 0.06 -32.89 11.61
CA TYR A 431 0.04 -33.67 12.85
C TYR A 431 1.21 -33.42 13.83
N GLY A 432 1.85 -32.25 13.77
CA GLY A 432 3.04 -31.94 14.57
C GLY A 432 4.32 -32.68 14.17
N LEU A 433 4.31 -33.41 13.04
CA LEU A 433 5.39 -34.30 12.62
C LEU A 433 6.70 -33.57 12.30
N ASN A 434 6.64 -32.27 11.99
CA ASN A 434 7.85 -31.49 11.70
C ASN A 434 8.74 -31.35 12.94
N ILE A 435 8.15 -31.07 14.11
CA ILE A 435 8.88 -30.95 15.38
C ILE A 435 9.47 -32.32 15.77
N LEU A 436 8.71 -33.39 15.58
CA LEU A 436 9.16 -34.74 15.85
C LEU A 436 10.35 -35.14 14.96
N LEU A 437 10.26 -34.86 13.65
CA LEU A 437 11.33 -35.12 12.70
C LEU A 437 12.64 -34.42 13.11
N ILE A 438 12.57 -33.14 13.39
CA ILE A 438 13.75 -32.37 13.81
C ILE A 438 14.34 -32.98 15.09
N ARG A 439 13.52 -33.28 16.10
CA ARG A 439 13.98 -33.81 17.38
C ARG A 439 14.65 -35.18 17.25
N GLU A 440 13.97 -36.12 16.58
CA GLU A 440 14.47 -37.52 16.51
C GLU A 440 15.67 -37.64 15.57
N VAL A 441 15.61 -37.03 14.37
CA VAL A 441 16.69 -37.12 13.38
C VAL A 441 17.93 -36.31 13.83
N SER A 442 17.79 -35.29 14.68
CA SER A 442 18.96 -34.60 15.25
C SER A 442 19.77 -35.50 16.20
N GLN A 443 19.12 -36.50 16.80
CA GLN A 443 19.80 -37.48 17.69
C GLN A 443 20.46 -38.60 16.88
N ASP A 444 19.88 -38.99 15.74
CA ASP A 444 20.35 -40.06 14.87
C ASP A 444 20.12 -39.72 13.40
N ARG A 445 21.14 -39.20 12.74
CA ARG A 445 21.09 -38.73 11.34
C ARG A 445 21.05 -39.87 10.33
N ASP A 446 21.50 -41.08 10.70
CA ASP A 446 21.50 -42.24 9.79
C ASP A 446 20.08 -42.73 9.48
N HIS A 447 19.12 -42.45 10.34
CA HIS A 447 17.72 -42.78 10.16
C HIS A 447 16.90 -41.69 9.45
N ALA A 448 17.53 -40.62 8.93
CA ALA A 448 16.86 -39.47 8.33
C ALA A 448 15.91 -39.87 7.16
N GLY A 449 16.37 -40.75 6.26
CA GLY A 449 15.55 -41.21 5.12
C GLY A 449 14.31 -42.01 5.57
N ARG A 450 14.50 -42.95 6.51
CA ARG A 450 13.41 -43.76 7.08
C ARG A 450 12.37 -42.88 7.78
N PHE A 451 12.81 -41.91 8.56
CA PHE A 451 11.94 -41.01 9.30
C PHE A 451 11.19 -40.05 8.37
N LEU A 452 11.87 -39.48 7.37
CA LEU A 452 11.27 -38.61 6.36
C LEU A 452 10.18 -39.36 5.56
N PHE A 453 10.45 -40.59 5.11
CA PHE A 453 9.50 -41.38 4.37
C PHE A 453 8.25 -41.69 5.20
N ASN A 454 8.41 -42.23 6.41
CA ASN A 454 7.28 -42.61 7.27
C ASN A 454 6.49 -41.37 7.76
N SER A 455 7.16 -40.24 8.03
CA SER A 455 6.45 -39.00 8.38
C SER A 455 5.70 -38.40 7.18
N SER A 456 6.24 -38.52 5.98
CA SER A 456 5.54 -38.10 4.75
C SER A 456 4.32 -38.98 4.47
N LEU A 457 4.47 -40.29 4.62
CA LEU A 457 3.34 -41.21 4.51
C LEU A 457 2.25 -40.91 5.55
N LEU A 458 2.66 -40.67 6.79
CA LEU A 458 1.70 -40.34 7.86
C LEU A 458 0.96 -39.03 7.59
N ARG A 459 1.62 -37.99 7.02
CA ARG A 459 0.96 -36.76 6.59
C ARG A 459 -0.09 -37.00 5.52
N LEU A 460 0.15 -37.88 4.57
CA LEU A 460 -0.84 -38.24 3.56
C LEU A 460 -2.04 -38.96 4.18
N LEU A 461 -1.81 -39.88 5.11
CA LEU A 461 -2.88 -40.59 5.83
C LEU A 461 -3.69 -39.65 6.74
N THR A 462 -3.02 -38.81 7.51
CA THR A 462 -3.70 -37.82 8.37
C THR A 462 -4.39 -36.73 7.52
N GLY A 463 -3.89 -36.46 6.32
CA GLY A 463 -4.52 -35.57 5.33
C GLY A 463 -5.92 -36.07 4.91
N VAL A 464 -6.09 -37.37 4.76
CA VAL A 464 -7.44 -37.96 4.50
C VAL A 464 -8.37 -37.69 5.68
N VAL A 465 -7.89 -37.85 6.91
CA VAL A 465 -8.67 -37.55 8.13
C VAL A 465 -8.94 -36.05 8.26
N ALA A 466 -8.02 -35.22 7.83
CA ALA A 466 -8.13 -33.77 7.89
C ALA A 466 -9.23 -33.19 6.98
N VAL A 467 -9.74 -33.97 6.02
CA VAL A 467 -10.93 -33.60 5.23
C VAL A 467 -12.17 -33.50 6.11
N LEU A 468 -12.29 -34.33 7.16
CA LEU A 468 -13.50 -34.42 8.02
C LEU A 468 -13.90 -33.08 8.66
N PRO A 469 -13.03 -32.34 9.36
CA PRO A 469 -13.43 -31.06 9.97
C PRO A 469 -13.83 -30.04 8.91
N VAL A 470 -13.21 -30.02 7.72
CA VAL A 470 -13.59 -29.12 6.63
C VAL A 470 -14.94 -29.55 6.03
N ALA A 471 -15.18 -30.85 5.86
CA ALA A 471 -16.48 -31.36 5.40
C ALA A 471 -17.61 -31.02 6.39
N VAL A 472 -17.36 -31.14 7.69
CA VAL A 472 -18.31 -30.72 8.74
C VAL A 472 -18.63 -29.23 8.63
N TYR A 473 -17.60 -28.37 8.41
CA TYR A 473 -17.78 -26.96 8.18
C TYR A 473 -18.66 -26.66 6.94
N ILE A 474 -18.37 -27.32 5.81
CA ILE A 474 -19.14 -27.16 4.56
C ILE A 474 -20.59 -27.62 4.76
N LEU A 475 -20.81 -28.78 5.40
CA LEU A 475 -22.15 -29.32 5.65
C LEU A 475 -22.95 -28.47 6.65
N ALA A 476 -22.29 -27.90 7.66
CA ALA A 476 -22.92 -26.94 8.56
C ALA A 476 -23.32 -25.67 7.82
N GLY A 477 -22.46 -25.15 6.97
CA GLY A 477 -22.69 -23.95 6.18
C GLY A 477 -23.75 -24.09 5.10
N SER A 478 -23.94 -25.32 4.54
CA SER A 478 -25.00 -25.58 3.56
C SER A 478 -26.43 -25.37 4.12
N ARG A 479 -26.57 -25.38 5.45
CA ARG A 479 -27.83 -25.13 6.16
C ARG A 479 -27.94 -23.71 6.71
N GLY A 480 -26.91 -22.90 6.51
CA GLY A 480 -26.84 -21.50 6.99
C GLY A 480 -27.57 -20.52 6.09
N PRO A 481 -27.69 -19.25 6.51
CA PRO A 481 -28.35 -18.19 5.74
C PRO A 481 -27.63 -17.84 4.42
N ASN A 482 -26.34 -18.17 4.30
CA ASN A 482 -25.53 -17.90 3.13
C ASN A 482 -24.64 -19.09 2.81
N PRO A 483 -25.13 -20.10 2.03
CA PRO A 483 -24.35 -21.29 1.68
C PRO A 483 -23.11 -20.92 0.86
N LEU A 484 -22.07 -21.74 0.99
CA LEU A 484 -20.83 -21.53 0.24
C LEU A 484 -21.08 -21.68 -1.27
N SER A 485 -20.55 -20.77 -2.05
CA SER A 485 -20.64 -20.80 -3.50
C SER A 485 -19.80 -21.95 -4.09
N SER A 486 -20.11 -22.35 -5.33
CA SER A 486 -19.31 -23.37 -6.06
C SER A 486 -17.86 -22.92 -6.23
N GLU A 487 -17.62 -21.64 -6.40
CA GLU A 487 -16.27 -21.06 -6.49
C GLU A 487 -15.51 -21.17 -5.16
N GLU A 488 -16.17 -20.90 -4.03
CA GLU A 488 -15.57 -21.05 -2.70
C GLU A 488 -15.21 -22.52 -2.42
N LEU A 489 -16.11 -23.45 -2.74
CA LEU A 489 -15.85 -24.89 -2.59
C LEU A 489 -14.67 -25.34 -3.47
N THR A 490 -14.60 -24.85 -4.70
CA THR A 490 -13.48 -25.11 -5.60
C THR A 490 -12.17 -24.55 -5.03
N ALA A 491 -12.18 -23.31 -4.54
CA ALA A 491 -11.00 -22.69 -3.94
C ALA A 491 -10.52 -23.44 -2.67
N ILE A 492 -11.45 -23.87 -1.80
CA ILE A 492 -11.13 -24.68 -0.62
C ILE A 492 -10.45 -25.99 -1.05
N GLY A 493 -11.02 -26.70 -2.03
CA GLY A 493 -10.45 -27.95 -2.54
C GLY A 493 -9.05 -27.76 -3.14
N LEU A 494 -8.86 -26.72 -3.98
CA LEU A 494 -7.55 -26.42 -4.57
C LEU A 494 -6.51 -26.05 -3.50
N LEU A 495 -6.87 -25.25 -2.50
CA LEU A 495 -5.98 -24.92 -1.39
C LEU A 495 -5.63 -26.16 -0.56
N MET A 496 -6.58 -27.04 -0.27
CA MET A 496 -6.31 -28.30 0.45
C MET A 496 -5.31 -29.18 -0.31
N ILE A 497 -5.45 -29.30 -1.64
CA ILE A 497 -4.48 -29.99 -2.48
C ILE A 497 -3.09 -29.32 -2.37
N GLY A 498 -3.04 -28.00 -2.46
CA GLY A 498 -1.80 -27.23 -2.29
C GLY A 498 -1.15 -27.45 -0.92
N MET A 499 -1.95 -27.56 0.16
CA MET A 499 -1.45 -27.79 1.52
C MET A 499 -0.85 -29.20 1.72
N VAL A 500 -1.24 -30.20 0.95
CA VAL A 500 -0.57 -31.51 0.95
C VAL A 500 0.90 -31.35 0.54
N PHE A 501 1.16 -30.65 -0.55
CA PHE A 501 2.53 -30.39 -1.02
C PHE A 501 3.29 -29.48 -0.05
N SER A 502 2.63 -28.50 0.54
CA SER A 502 3.19 -27.66 1.63
C SER A 502 3.64 -28.50 2.81
N GLY A 503 2.81 -29.44 3.27
CA GLY A 503 3.12 -30.35 4.37
C GLY A 503 4.36 -31.23 4.08
N LEU A 504 4.48 -31.76 2.85
CA LEU A 504 5.68 -32.50 2.43
C LEU A 504 6.91 -31.60 2.40
N THR A 505 6.77 -30.35 1.92
CA THR A 505 7.83 -29.35 1.92
C THR A 505 8.34 -29.06 3.33
N LEU A 506 7.45 -28.93 4.32
CA LEU A 506 7.83 -28.77 5.73
C LEU A 506 8.67 -29.94 6.26
N GLY A 507 8.34 -31.18 5.84
CA GLY A 507 9.13 -32.35 6.20
C GLY A 507 10.56 -32.30 5.64
N VAL A 508 10.69 -31.96 4.35
CA VAL A 508 12.00 -31.81 3.72
C VAL A 508 12.78 -30.64 4.32
N SER A 509 12.10 -29.51 4.62
CA SER A 509 12.70 -28.36 5.31
C SER A 509 13.27 -28.75 6.68
N GLY A 510 12.59 -29.65 7.39
CA GLY A 510 13.03 -30.18 8.68
C GLY A 510 14.42 -30.80 8.65
N LEU A 511 14.77 -31.48 7.53
CA LEU A 511 16.12 -32.02 7.36
C LEU A 511 17.19 -30.94 7.32
N PHE A 512 16.97 -29.84 6.64
CA PHE A 512 17.92 -28.73 6.59
C PHE A 512 18.17 -28.12 7.97
N TYR A 513 17.13 -28.06 8.82
CA TYR A 513 17.31 -27.65 10.22
C TYR A 513 18.15 -28.65 11.02
N VAL A 514 17.93 -29.96 10.81
CA VAL A 514 18.74 -31.03 11.43
C VAL A 514 20.22 -30.95 11.06
N TYR A 515 20.49 -30.58 9.80
CA TYR A 515 21.88 -30.41 9.32
C TYR A 515 22.42 -28.99 9.46
N GLU A 516 21.75 -28.14 10.27
CA GLU A 516 22.16 -26.76 10.60
C GLU A 516 22.30 -25.83 9.38
N GLN A 517 21.51 -26.09 8.32
CA GLN A 517 21.46 -25.32 7.08
C GLN A 517 20.15 -24.53 6.98
N ALA A 518 19.76 -23.80 8.03
CA ALA A 518 18.52 -23.05 8.10
C ALA A 518 18.35 -21.97 7.02
N GLU A 519 19.47 -21.50 6.44
CA GLU A 519 19.49 -20.54 5.34
C GLU A 519 18.85 -21.07 4.05
N VAL A 520 18.87 -22.39 3.81
CA VAL A 520 18.30 -22.99 2.58
C VAL A 520 16.77 -22.92 2.59
N PRO A 521 16.05 -23.40 3.63
CA PRO A 521 14.60 -23.20 3.73
C PRO A 521 14.20 -21.71 3.73
N ALA A 522 14.98 -20.85 4.37
CA ALA A 522 14.71 -19.41 4.38
C ALA A 522 14.83 -18.77 2.99
N ALA A 523 15.89 -19.10 2.23
CA ALA A 523 16.03 -18.66 0.84
C ALA A 523 14.92 -19.23 -0.05
N MET A 524 14.57 -20.50 0.13
CA MET A 524 13.49 -21.16 -0.61
C MET A 524 12.13 -20.50 -0.32
N SER A 525 11.86 -20.11 0.93
CA SER A 525 10.67 -19.34 1.29
C SER A 525 10.58 -18.02 0.52
N THR A 526 11.70 -17.36 0.25
CA THR A 526 11.71 -16.15 -0.59
C THR A 526 11.38 -16.47 -2.05
N VAL A 527 11.96 -17.53 -2.61
CA VAL A 527 11.61 -17.99 -3.97
C VAL A 527 10.12 -18.32 -4.06
N THR A 528 9.59 -19.03 -3.07
CA THR A 528 8.16 -19.36 -2.98
C THR A 528 7.29 -18.11 -2.95
N THR A 529 7.67 -17.11 -2.15
CA THR A 529 6.92 -15.84 -2.05
C THR A 529 6.93 -15.08 -3.38
N LEU A 530 8.08 -15.02 -4.04
CA LEU A 530 8.20 -14.37 -5.36
C LEU A 530 7.38 -15.07 -6.43
N LEU A 531 7.43 -16.41 -6.47
CA LEU A 531 6.61 -17.23 -7.39
C LEU A 531 5.11 -17.03 -7.12
N LYS A 532 4.71 -17.07 -5.85
CA LYS A 532 3.32 -16.85 -5.43
C LYS A 532 2.81 -15.49 -5.90
N VAL A 533 3.59 -14.45 -5.69
CA VAL A 533 3.22 -13.09 -6.10
C VAL A 533 3.19 -12.96 -7.61
N GLY A 534 4.22 -13.41 -8.31
CA GLY A 534 4.29 -13.33 -9.78
C GLY A 534 3.15 -14.08 -10.47
N LEU A 535 2.95 -15.35 -10.11
CA LEU A 535 1.87 -16.16 -10.67
C LEU A 535 0.48 -15.71 -10.19
N GLY A 536 0.37 -15.25 -8.93
CA GLY A 536 -0.88 -14.72 -8.39
C GLY A 536 -1.34 -13.44 -9.10
N VAL A 537 -0.41 -12.53 -9.39
CA VAL A 537 -0.70 -11.34 -10.20
C VAL A 537 -1.09 -11.73 -11.62
N ALA A 538 -0.36 -12.65 -12.24
CA ALA A 538 -0.69 -13.13 -13.58
C ALA A 538 -2.10 -13.74 -13.64
N ALA A 539 -2.47 -14.56 -12.63
CA ALA A 539 -3.80 -15.15 -12.53
C ALA A 539 -4.91 -14.08 -12.38
N LEU A 540 -4.70 -13.08 -11.52
CA LEU A 540 -5.66 -11.99 -11.34
C LEU A 540 -5.80 -11.12 -12.60
N LEU A 541 -4.70 -10.83 -13.28
CA LEU A 541 -4.72 -10.06 -14.54
C LEU A 541 -5.39 -10.85 -15.68
N ALA A 542 -5.29 -12.19 -15.66
CA ALA A 542 -6.01 -13.07 -16.57
C ALA A 542 -7.51 -13.21 -16.22
N GLY A 543 -8.00 -12.57 -15.16
CA GLY A 543 -9.41 -12.61 -14.76
C GLY A 543 -9.82 -13.86 -13.99
N LEU A 544 -8.87 -14.65 -13.48
CA LEU A 544 -9.17 -15.93 -12.79
C LEU A 544 -9.68 -15.77 -11.36
N SER A 545 -9.91 -14.56 -10.89
CA SER A 545 -10.43 -14.25 -9.55
C SER A 545 -9.65 -14.94 -8.41
N PHE A 546 -10.27 -15.15 -7.25
CA PHE A 546 -9.66 -15.83 -6.10
C PHE A 546 -9.45 -17.33 -6.30
N VAL A 547 -10.24 -17.95 -7.19
CA VAL A 547 -10.06 -19.35 -7.57
C VAL A 547 -8.70 -19.54 -8.27
N GLY A 548 -8.32 -18.58 -9.12
CA GLY A 548 -7.00 -18.54 -9.74
C GLY A 548 -5.87 -18.47 -8.71
N LEU A 549 -6.02 -17.68 -7.66
CA LEU A 549 -5.04 -17.61 -6.56
C LEU A 549 -4.93 -18.96 -5.82
N ALA A 550 -6.05 -19.64 -5.61
CA ALA A 550 -6.06 -20.97 -5.01
C ALA A 550 -5.34 -22.01 -5.91
N ALA A 551 -5.56 -21.98 -7.23
CA ALA A 551 -4.87 -22.84 -8.17
C ALA A 551 -3.35 -22.57 -8.22
N VAL A 552 -2.95 -21.31 -8.21
CA VAL A 552 -1.53 -20.89 -8.15
C VAL A 552 -0.83 -21.51 -6.94
N SER A 553 -1.53 -21.66 -5.80
CA SER A 553 -0.91 -22.25 -4.60
C SER A 553 -0.42 -23.68 -4.84
N ILE A 554 -1.11 -24.47 -5.66
CA ILE A 554 -0.69 -25.84 -6.02
C ILE A 554 0.64 -25.78 -6.77
N VAL A 555 0.69 -24.96 -7.84
CA VAL A 555 1.89 -24.82 -8.68
C VAL A 555 3.09 -24.38 -7.85
N VAL A 556 2.90 -23.36 -7.01
CA VAL A 556 3.94 -22.80 -6.15
C VAL A 556 4.46 -23.87 -5.17
N ASN A 557 3.55 -24.58 -4.51
CA ASN A 557 3.93 -25.61 -3.53
C ASN A 557 4.60 -26.81 -4.17
N VAL A 558 4.15 -27.26 -5.35
CA VAL A 558 4.79 -28.35 -6.13
C VAL A 558 6.20 -27.95 -6.55
N VAL A 559 6.37 -26.75 -7.13
CA VAL A 559 7.69 -26.25 -7.53
C VAL A 559 8.62 -26.14 -6.32
N THR A 560 8.12 -25.59 -5.20
CA THR A 560 8.91 -25.46 -3.97
C THR A 560 9.34 -26.82 -3.43
N LEU A 561 8.42 -27.77 -3.38
CA LEU A 561 8.73 -29.15 -2.95
C LEU A 561 9.78 -29.79 -3.87
N ALA A 562 9.61 -29.69 -5.18
CA ALA A 562 10.53 -30.25 -6.16
C ALA A 562 11.96 -29.69 -6.01
N LEU A 563 12.07 -28.36 -5.91
CA LEU A 563 13.35 -27.67 -5.74
C LEU A 563 14.03 -28.05 -4.42
N LEU A 564 13.27 -28.05 -3.31
CA LEU A 564 13.82 -28.34 -2.00
C LEU A 564 14.20 -29.82 -1.86
N LEU A 565 13.39 -30.70 -2.43
CA LEU A 565 13.67 -32.14 -2.46
C LEU A 565 14.92 -32.43 -3.31
N ALA A 566 15.04 -31.82 -4.49
CA ALA A 566 16.23 -31.95 -5.34
C ALA A 566 17.50 -31.51 -4.60
N LEU A 567 17.43 -30.38 -3.88
CA LEU A 567 18.53 -29.90 -3.05
C LEU A 567 18.83 -30.85 -1.88
N ALA A 568 17.81 -31.41 -1.23
CA ALA A 568 18.00 -32.36 -0.13
C ALA A 568 18.67 -33.65 -0.62
N LEU A 569 18.22 -34.21 -1.73
CA LEU A 569 18.78 -35.41 -2.35
C LEU A 569 20.24 -35.21 -2.84
N SER A 570 20.58 -33.99 -3.32
CA SER A 570 21.94 -33.68 -3.77
C SER A 570 22.93 -33.45 -2.63
N ARG A 571 22.45 -33.01 -1.46
CA ARG A 571 23.31 -32.64 -0.33
C ARG A 571 23.39 -33.69 0.77
N PHE A 572 22.30 -34.43 0.98
CA PHE A 572 22.21 -35.38 2.08
C PHE A 572 22.17 -36.81 1.54
N GLN A 573 22.98 -37.68 2.13
CA GLN A 573 22.92 -39.10 1.85
C GLN A 573 21.75 -39.70 2.63
N LEU A 574 20.54 -39.62 2.05
CA LEU A 574 19.33 -40.19 2.65
C LEU A 574 19.36 -41.72 2.49
N ARG A 575 20.16 -42.36 3.37
CA ARG A 575 20.28 -43.82 3.46
C ARG A 575 19.13 -44.39 4.29
N GLY A 576 18.69 -45.58 3.98
CA GLY A 576 17.76 -46.36 4.78
C GLY A 576 16.65 -47.05 3.93
N PRO A 577 15.98 -48.02 4.53
CA PRO A 577 14.86 -48.69 3.84
C PRO A 577 13.70 -47.68 3.69
N TRP A 578 13.30 -47.45 2.47
CA TRP A 578 12.08 -46.72 2.11
C TRP A 578 10.86 -47.61 2.29
N THR A 579 10.71 -48.13 3.52
CA THR A 579 9.69 -49.14 3.89
C THR A 579 8.78 -48.60 4.96
N VAL A 580 7.54 -49.05 4.93
CA VAL A 580 6.55 -48.71 5.96
C VAL A 580 6.93 -49.36 7.28
N ASP A 581 7.17 -48.51 8.28
CA ASP A 581 7.51 -48.92 9.64
C ASP A 581 6.32 -48.70 10.56
N ARG A 582 5.52 -49.74 10.78
CA ARG A 582 4.30 -49.64 11.60
C ARG A 582 4.56 -49.23 13.07
N PRO A 583 5.59 -49.79 13.79
CA PRO A 583 5.97 -49.32 15.11
C PRO A 583 6.32 -47.86 15.15
N LEU A 584 7.09 -47.34 14.16
CA LEU A 584 7.47 -45.94 14.06
C LEU A 584 6.24 -45.05 13.83
N LEU A 585 5.33 -45.44 12.92
CA LEU A 585 4.08 -44.73 12.68
C LEU A 585 3.22 -44.62 13.94
N GLY A 586 3.10 -45.71 14.73
CA GLY A 586 2.38 -45.73 15.99
C GLY A 586 3.01 -44.76 17.01
N THR A 587 4.35 -44.72 17.07
CA THR A 587 5.09 -43.79 17.92
C THR A 587 4.88 -42.34 17.50
N MET A 588 4.95 -42.04 16.21
CA MET A 588 4.67 -40.71 15.64
C MET A 588 3.25 -40.25 15.95
N LEU A 589 2.25 -41.11 15.81
CA LEU A 589 0.86 -40.78 16.15
C LEU A 589 0.71 -40.45 17.65
N ARG A 590 1.27 -41.26 18.53
CA ARG A 590 1.18 -41.04 19.95
C ARG A 590 1.92 -39.80 20.45
N GLN A 591 3.05 -39.47 19.85
CA GLN A 591 3.84 -38.30 20.23
C GLN A 591 3.39 -37.02 19.50
N GLY A 592 2.86 -37.13 18.27
CA GLY A 592 2.41 -36.00 17.46
C GLY A 592 1.08 -35.39 17.89
N TRP A 593 0.17 -36.23 18.42
CA TRP A 593 -1.19 -35.76 18.74
C TRP A 593 -1.24 -34.58 19.73
N PRO A 594 -0.44 -34.49 20.81
CA PRO A 594 -0.50 -33.33 21.69
C PRO A 594 0.03 -32.07 21.01
N LEU A 595 1.03 -32.21 20.14
CA LEU A 595 1.57 -31.10 19.35
C LEU A 595 0.55 -30.59 18.33
N MET A 596 -0.13 -31.50 17.64
CA MET A 596 -1.23 -31.20 16.74
C MET A 596 -2.34 -30.43 17.48
N LEU A 597 -2.75 -30.91 18.66
CA LEU A 597 -3.83 -30.29 19.42
C LEU A 597 -3.51 -28.84 19.83
N ILE A 598 -2.28 -28.56 20.27
CA ILE A 598 -1.85 -27.19 20.59
C ILE A 598 -1.96 -26.30 19.37
N HIS A 599 -1.40 -26.73 18.23
CA HIS A 599 -1.45 -25.95 16.99
C HIS A 599 -2.89 -25.79 16.47
N LEU A 600 -3.71 -26.81 16.60
CA LEU A 600 -5.12 -26.76 16.20
C LEU A 600 -5.88 -25.73 17.04
N LEU A 601 -5.72 -25.75 18.37
CA LEU A 601 -6.35 -24.77 19.23
C LEU A 601 -5.88 -23.34 18.92
N GLN A 602 -4.59 -23.15 18.65
CA GLN A 602 -4.06 -21.85 18.24
C GLN A 602 -4.65 -21.39 16.89
N THR A 603 -4.76 -22.29 15.92
CA THR A 603 -5.33 -21.97 14.60
C THR A 603 -6.82 -21.64 14.71
N ILE A 604 -7.58 -22.41 15.49
CA ILE A 604 -8.99 -22.10 15.76
C ILE A 604 -9.12 -20.76 16.45
N PHE A 605 -8.28 -20.49 17.47
CA PHE A 605 -8.27 -19.20 18.18
C PHE A 605 -8.11 -17.98 17.25
N ILE A 606 -7.32 -18.13 16.17
CA ILE A 606 -7.02 -17.04 15.23
C ILE A 606 -8.04 -16.97 14.08
N SER A 607 -8.62 -18.10 13.65
CA SER A 607 -9.32 -18.18 12.36
C SER A 607 -10.82 -18.45 12.46
N ILE A 608 -11.32 -18.84 13.64
CA ILE A 608 -12.72 -19.26 13.81
C ILE A 608 -13.70 -18.11 13.53
N ASP A 609 -13.31 -16.87 13.84
CA ASP A 609 -14.10 -15.68 13.62
C ASP A 609 -14.48 -15.53 12.14
N VAL A 610 -13.51 -15.76 11.23
CA VAL A 610 -13.70 -15.70 9.77
C VAL A 610 -14.74 -16.73 9.33
N LEU A 611 -14.64 -17.96 9.85
CA LEU A 611 -15.54 -19.05 9.49
C LEU A 611 -16.97 -18.82 10.00
N LEU A 612 -17.11 -18.29 11.23
CA LEU A 612 -18.40 -17.97 11.82
C LEU A 612 -19.06 -16.77 11.14
N LEU A 613 -18.31 -15.69 10.88
CA LEU A 613 -18.80 -14.52 10.14
C LEU A 613 -19.35 -14.93 8.77
N ARG A 614 -18.61 -15.79 8.05
CA ARG A 614 -19.03 -16.25 6.73
C ARG A 614 -20.33 -17.03 6.74
N GLN A 615 -20.54 -17.89 7.74
CA GLN A 615 -21.70 -18.78 7.78
C GLN A 615 -22.93 -18.17 8.45
N MET A 616 -22.75 -17.24 9.41
CA MET A 616 -23.85 -16.73 10.23
C MET A 616 -24.51 -15.47 9.67
N LEU A 617 -23.91 -14.82 8.67
CA LEU A 617 -24.42 -13.57 8.08
C LEU A 617 -24.83 -13.78 6.63
N ALA A 618 -25.87 -13.07 6.20
CA ALA A 618 -26.38 -13.17 4.81
C ALA A 618 -25.40 -12.64 3.76
N ASP A 619 -24.62 -11.61 4.11
CA ASP A 619 -23.55 -11.02 3.31
C ASP A 619 -22.14 -11.38 3.85
N GLY A 620 -22.01 -12.60 4.39
CA GLY A 620 -20.85 -13.06 5.13
C GLY A 620 -19.53 -12.93 4.38
N GLU A 621 -19.50 -13.14 3.06
CA GLU A 621 -18.30 -12.95 2.25
C GLU A 621 -17.79 -11.50 2.28
N ARG A 622 -18.66 -10.50 2.14
CA ARG A 622 -18.29 -9.09 2.16
C ARG A 622 -17.81 -8.67 3.56
N VAL A 623 -18.53 -9.09 4.58
CA VAL A 623 -18.17 -8.84 5.98
C VAL A 623 -16.83 -9.44 6.35
N VAL A 624 -16.56 -10.66 5.91
CA VAL A 624 -15.23 -11.30 6.07
C VAL A 624 -14.16 -10.51 5.35
N GLY A 625 -14.45 -9.95 4.16
CA GLY A 625 -13.52 -9.10 3.44
C GLY A 625 -13.11 -7.87 4.25
N TYR A 626 -14.07 -7.15 4.82
CA TYR A 626 -13.81 -6.01 5.71
C TYR A 626 -12.97 -6.41 6.92
N TYR A 627 -13.37 -7.46 7.62
CA TYR A 627 -12.67 -7.98 8.79
C TYR A 627 -11.24 -8.43 8.46
N ASN A 628 -11.06 -9.16 7.35
CA ASN A 628 -9.75 -9.65 6.92
C ASN A 628 -8.79 -8.52 6.49
N SER A 629 -9.30 -7.42 5.95
CA SER A 629 -8.48 -6.24 5.64
C SER A 629 -7.81 -5.66 6.90
N ALA A 630 -8.53 -5.62 8.02
CA ALA A 630 -7.99 -5.24 9.33
C ALA A 630 -6.97 -6.27 9.84
N TRP A 631 -7.25 -7.57 9.67
CA TRP A 631 -6.35 -8.65 10.07
C TRP A 631 -5.00 -8.62 9.34
N LYS A 632 -4.92 -8.08 8.11
CA LYS A 632 -3.62 -7.93 7.42
C LYS A 632 -2.67 -7.01 8.18
N TRP A 633 -3.17 -5.89 8.70
CA TRP A 633 -2.40 -4.98 9.53
C TRP A 633 -1.99 -5.62 10.87
N PHE A 634 -2.93 -6.29 11.54
CA PHE A 634 -2.66 -7.01 12.78
C PHE A 634 -1.54 -8.05 12.60
N ASN A 635 -1.65 -8.91 11.58
CA ASN A 635 -0.65 -9.94 11.29
C ASN A 635 0.73 -9.37 10.92
N ALA A 636 0.78 -8.22 10.25
CA ALA A 636 2.05 -7.57 9.94
C ALA A 636 2.79 -7.14 11.22
N LEU A 637 2.06 -6.69 12.25
CA LEU A 637 2.64 -6.24 13.51
C LEU A 637 3.07 -7.39 14.43
N GLN A 638 2.56 -8.61 14.23
CA GLN A 638 2.95 -9.81 15.04
C GLN A 638 4.42 -10.23 14.85
N ILE A 639 5.10 -9.65 13.89
CA ILE A 639 6.54 -9.87 13.69
C ILE A 639 7.34 -9.36 14.90
N ILE A 640 6.89 -8.28 15.53
CA ILE A 640 7.59 -7.65 16.67
C ILE A 640 7.69 -8.60 17.88
N PRO A 641 6.58 -9.10 18.45
CA PRO A 641 6.66 -10.02 19.58
C PRO A 641 7.32 -11.35 19.22
N SER A 642 7.17 -11.84 17.98
CA SER A 642 7.77 -13.11 17.54
C SER A 642 9.29 -13.10 17.64
N TYR A 643 9.95 -12.06 17.16
CA TYR A 643 11.40 -11.97 17.24
C TYR A 643 11.89 -11.56 18.63
N PHE A 644 11.14 -10.71 19.32
CA PHE A 644 11.46 -10.34 20.69
C PHE A 644 11.47 -11.56 21.62
N THR A 645 10.45 -12.40 21.55
CA THR A 645 10.34 -13.61 22.38
C THR A 645 11.38 -14.66 22.00
N LEU A 646 11.71 -14.81 20.72
CA LEU A 646 12.77 -15.70 20.26
C LEU A 646 14.13 -15.30 20.84
N ALA A 647 14.45 -14.02 20.89
CA ALA A 647 15.67 -13.50 21.50
C ALA A 647 15.66 -13.59 23.02
N LEU A 648 14.52 -13.38 23.66
CA LEU A 648 14.35 -13.39 25.11
C LEU A 648 14.41 -14.80 25.72
N PHE A 649 13.90 -15.81 25.01
CA PHE A 649 13.69 -17.17 25.52
C PHE A 649 14.97 -17.83 26.09
N PRO A 650 16.14 -17.85 25.40
CA PRO A 650 17.36 -18.46 25.95
C PRO A 650 17.89 -17.69 27.17
N ILE A 651 17.66 -16.38 27.24
CA ILE A 651 18.11 -15.53 28.35
C ILE A 651 17.28 -15.85 29.60
N ILE A 652 15.96 -15.86 29.46
CA ILE A 652 15.04 -16.17 30.57
C ILE A 652 15.19 -17.61 31.04
N SER A 653 15.39 -18.57 30.12
CA SER A 653 15.57 -19.97 30.46
C SER A 653 16.84 -20.23 31.33
N ARG A 654 17.92 -19.48 31.08
CA ARG A 654 19.12 -19.49 31.89
C ARG A 654 18.89 -18.83 33.25
N ALA A 655 18.23 -17.68 33.27
CA ALA A 655 17.95 -16.96 34.51
C ALA A 655 17.08 -17.77 35.47
N ILE A 656 16.06 -18.47 34.97
CA ILE A 656 15.19 -19.34 35.79
C ILE A 656 16.00 -20.43 36.55
N LYS A 657 17.05 -20.96 35.90
CA LYS A 657 17.90 -21.99 36.51
C LYS A 657 18.89 -21.44 37.56
N GLN A 658 19.25 -20.16 37.46
CA GLN A 658 20.29 -19.54 38.30
C GLN A 658 19.69 -18.68 39.43
N ASP A 659 18.74 -17.81 39.13
CA ASP A 659 18.10 -16.88 40.06
C ASP A 659 16.67 -16.56 39.60
N MET A 660 15.69 -17.07 40.31
CA MET A 660 14.29 -16.85 40.01
C MET A 660 13.87 -15.37 40.13
N ASP A 661 14.50 -14.60 41.01
CA ASP A 661 14.19 -13.17 41.15
C ASP A 661 14.78 -12.35 39.99
N ALA A 662 15.94 -12.74 39.46
CA ALA A 662 16.46 -12.19 38.23
C ALA A 662 15.52 -12.50 37.03
N ALA A 663 15.05 -13.73 36.93
CA ALA A 663 14.07 -14.12 35.91
C ALA A 663 12.78 -13.30 36.00
N ARG A 664 12.26 -13.05 37.21
CA ARG A 664 11.08 -12.19 37.43
C ARG A 664 11.32 -10.74 37.04
N ARG A 665 12.52 -10.20 37.36
CA ARG A 665 12.88 -8.82 36.94
C ARG A 665 12.95 -8.72 35.39
N MET A 666 13.55 -9.71 34.75
CA MET A 666 13.61 -9.79 33.28
C MET A 666 12.23 -9.91 32.63
N TYR A 667 11.38 -10.78 33.17
CA TYR A 667 10.01 -10.95 32.70
C TYR A 667 9.21 -9.63 32.81
N ARG A 668 9.27 -8.95 33.96
CA ARG A 668 8.63 -7.65 34.17
C ARG A 668 9.15 -6.59 33.19
N LEU A 669 10.45 -6.56 32.96
CA LEU A 669 11.05 -5.64 31.98
C LEU A 669 10.55 -5.93 30.56
N ALA A 670 10.51 -7.21 30.17
CA ALA A 670 10.02 -7.64 28.87
C ALA A 670 8.56 -7.25 28.65
N LEU A 671 7.69 -7.48 29.62
CA LEU A 671 6.29 -7.07 29.56
C LEU A 671 6.14 -5.55 29.47
N ARG A 672 6.95 -4.78 30.23
CA ARG A 672 6.94 -3.32 30.17
C ARG A 672 7.36 -2.78 28.81
N LEU A 673 8.41 -3.35 28.23
CA LEU A 673 8.87 -2.98 26.89
C LEU A 673 7.80 -3.27 25.83
N MET A 674 7.16 -4.44 25.93
CA MET A 674 6.06 -4.78 25.00
C MET A 674 4.88 -3.82 25.14
N LEU A 675 4.48 -3.45 26.35
CA LEU A 675 3.41 -2.47 26.57
C LEU A 675 3.76 -1.07 26.06
N LEU A 676 5.01 -0.64 26.28
CA LEU A 676 5.50 0.66 25.79
C LEU A 676 5.45 0.78 24.28
N LEU A 677 5.56 -0.32 23.55
CA LEU A 677 5.45 -0.36 22.09
C LEU A 677 4.01 -0.64 21.64
N ALA A 678 3.33 -1.59 22.28
CA ALA A 678 2.02 -2.08 21.85
C ALA A 678 0.91 -1.03 22.02
N LEU A 679 0.87 -0.32 23.16
CA LEU A 679 -0.19 0.66 23.43
C LEU A 679 -0.13 1.86 22.47
N PRO A 680 1.03 2.53 22.24
CA PRO A 680 1.12 3.60 21.25
C PRO A 680 0.81 3.09 19.83
N THR A 681 1.23 1.86 19.49
CA THR A 681 0.93 1.26 18.19
C THR A 681 -0.58 1.06 18.01
N ALA A 682 -1.26 0.47 18.98
CA ALA A 682 -2.71 0.29 18.92
C ALA A 682 -3.44 1.63 18.81
N ALA A 683 -3.03 2.63 19.58
CA ALA A 683 -3.58 3.98 19.54
C ALA A 683 -3.37 4.67 18.19
N LEU A 684 -2.15 4.60 17.64
CA LEU A 684 -1.82 5.17 16.33
C LEU A 684 -2.65 4.54 15.20
N PHE A 685 -2.75 3.20 15.19
CA PHE A 685 -3.54 2.48 14.19
C PHE A 685 -5.04 2.73 14.34
N THR A 686 -5.54 2.91 15.56
CA THR A 686 -6.92 3.33 15.80
C THR A 686 -7.21 4.72 15.20
N PHE A 687 -6.28 5.66 15.38
CA PHE A 687 -6.38 7.01 14.81
C PHE A 687 -6.26 7.03 13.29
N ALA A 688 -5.32 6.27 12.74
CA ALA A 688 -5.03 6.21 11.30
C ALA A 688 -5.83 5.11 10.55
N ALA A 689 -6.84 4.48 11.16
CA ALA A 689 -7.53 3.33 10.59
C ALA A 689 -8.12 3.59 9.19
N THR A 690 -8.77 4.73 9.00
CA THR A 690 -9.39 5.08 7.70
C THR A 690 -8.35 5.19 6.57
N PRO A 691 -7.28 6.00 6.67
CA PRO A 691 -6.27 6.05 5.63
C PRO A 691 -5.52 4.73 5.45
N LEU A 692 -5.30 3.94 6.51
CA LEU A 692 -4.62 2.66 6.41
C LEU A 692 -5.44 1.61 5.65
N ILE A 693 -6.74 1.52 5.90
CA ILE A 693 -7.62 0.63 5.13
C ILE A 693 -7.79 1.15 3.70
N GLY A 694 -7.96 2.45 3.50
CA GLY A 694 -8.00 3.05 2.17
C GLY A 694 -6.73 2.79 1.37
N LEU A 695 -5.56 2.81 2.02
CA LEU A 695 -4.29 2.44 1.39
C LEU A 695 -4.25 0.97 1.00
N LEU A 696 -4.74 0.06 1.84
CA LEU A 696 -4.67 -1.38 1.62
C LEU A 696 -5.72 -1.87 0.61
N GLY A 697 -7.01 -1.60 0.87
CA GLY A 697 -8.14 -2.15 0.12
C GLY A 697 -8.86 -1.16 -0.80
N GLY A 698 -8.62 0.15 -0.62
CA GLY A 698 -9.35 1.20 -1.33
C GLY A 698 -10.64 1.62 -0.61
N GLN A 699 -11.44 2.46 -1.29
CA GLN A 699 -12.67 3.02 -0.71
C GLN A 699 -13.75 1.96 -0.46
N GLU A 700 -13.75 0.89 -1.22
CA GLU A 700 -14.74 -0.21 -1.11
C GLU A 700 -14.69 -0.94 0.24
N PHE A 701 -13.58 -0.84 0.96
CA PHE A 701 -13.42 -1.42 2.30
C PHE A 701 -13.77 -0.44 3.43
N LEU A 702 -14.21 0.77 3.10
CA LEU A 702 -14.61 1.81 4.05
C LEU A 702 -16.14 1.94 4.10
N PRO A 703 -16.69 2.29 5.27
CA PRO A 703 -16.03 2.53 6.56
C PRO A 703 -15.74 1.25 7.38
N ASP A 704 -16.31 0.11 7.04
CA ASP A 704 -16.40 -1.10 7.86
C ASP A 704 -15.02 -1.72 8.20
N GLY A 705 -14.13 -1.81 7.23
CA GLY A 705 -12.75 -2.26 7.46
C GLY A 705 -11.98 -1.36 8.42
N ALA A 706 -12.23 -0.05 8.39
CA ALA A 706 -11.61 0.89 9.33
C ALA A 706 -12.18 0.74 10.75
N ILE A 707 -13.48 0.47 10.89
CA ILE A 707 -14.10 0.18 12.19
C ILE A 707 -13.53 -1.12 12.76
N ALA A 708 -13.44 -2.17 11.95
CA ALA A 708 -12.81 -3.43 12.35
C ALA A 708 -11.36 -3.22 12.81
N LEU A 709 -10.56 -2.44 12.06
CA LEU A 709 -9.18 -2.15 12.41
C LEU A 709 -9.06 -1.40 13.74
N ARG A 710 -9.89 -0.39 13.98
CA ARG A 710 -9.91 0.36 15.24
C ARG A 710 -10.09 -0.52 16.45
N ILE A 711 -10.92 -1.55 16.33
CA ILE A 711 -11.22 -2.46 17.44
C ILE A 711 -10.12 -3.53 17.57
N ILE A 712 -9.78 -4.22 16.47
CA ILE A 712 -8.81 -5.33 16.49
C ILE A 712 -7.44 -4.88 17.00
N MET A 713 -7.01 -3.64 16.73
CA MET A 713 -5.72 -3.15 17.18
C MET A 713 -5.56 -3.18 18.71
N TRP A 714 -6.65 -3.10 19.46
CA TRP A 714 -6.60 -3.22 20.93
C TRP A 714 -6.36 -4.64 21.43
N SER A 715 -6.36 -5.66 20.54
CA SER A 715 -5.87 -7.01 20.90
C SER A 715 -4.34 -7.08 20.96
N ILE A 716 -3.63 -6.16 20.27
CA ILE A 716 -2.15 -6.13 20.21
C ILE A 716 -1.49 -6.06 21.60
N PRO A 717 -1.86 -5.14 22.52
CA PRO A 717 -1.26 -5.11 23.84
C PRO A 717 -1.34 -6.44 24.58
N PHE A 718 -2.49 -7.07 24.53
CA PHE A 718 -2.73 -8.36 25.23
C PHE A 718 -2.05 -9.52 24.51
N GLY A 719 -2.12 -9.59 23.17
CA GLY A 719 -1.47 -10.63 22.38
C GLY A 719 0.06 -10.61 22.51
N TRP A 720 0.66 -9.41 22.53
CA TRP A 720 2.10 -9.30 22.75
C TRP A 720 2.53 -9.71 24.16
N LEU A 721 1.72 -9.38 25.18
CA LEU A 721 1.94 -9.87 26.54
C LEU A 721 1.75 -11.40 26.61
N ASN A 722 0.74 -11.95 25.94
CA ASN A 722 0.52 -13.39 25.84
C ASN A 722 1.70 -14.09 25.18
N SER A 723 2.28 -13.52 24.13
CA SER A 723 3.46 -14.07 23.45
C SER A 723 4.63 -14.23 24.43
N VAL A 724 5.00 -13.16 25.17
CA VAL A 724 6.08 -13.21 26.15
C VAL A 724 5.76 -14.20 27.27
N THR A 725 4.55 -14.16 27.82
CA THR A 725 4.10 -14.99 28.92
C THR A 725 4.11 -16.47 28.57
N ASN A 726 3.72 -16.80 27.34
CA ASN A 726 3.74 -18.16 26.82
C ASN A 726 5.15 -18.76 26.79
N TYR A 727 6.15 -18.01 26.37
CA TYR A 727 7.55 -18.46 26.37
C TYR A 727 8.12 -18.58 27.79
N VAL A 728 7.67 -17.75 28.74
CA VAL A 728 8.03 -17.90 30.15
C VAL A 728 7.44 -19.17 30.75
N LEU A 729 6.19 -19.52 30.41
CA LEU A 729 5.56 -20.79 30.83
C LEU A 729 6.35 -22.00 30.31
N ILE A 730 6.82 -21.97 29.05
CA ILE A 730 7.67 -23.01 28.49
C ILE A 730 9.00 -23.10 29.26
N ALA A 731 9.63 -21.96 29.52
CA ALA A 731 10.90 -21.92 30.24
C ALA A 731 10.79 -22.43 31.67
N LEU A 732 9.60 -22.35 32.29
CA LEU A 732 9.29 -22.92 33.61
C LEU A 732 8.87 -24.40 33.55
N GLY A 733 8.87 -25.06 32.39
CA GLY A 733 8.43 -26.45 32.21
C GLY A 733 6.92 -26.65 32.39
N MET A 734 6.14 -25.60 32.14
CA MET A 734 4.68 -25.60 32.31
C MET A 734 3.95 -25.73 30.97
N GLU A 735 4.61 -26.19 29.90
CA GLU A 735 4.06 -26.35 28.58
C GLU A 735 2.78 -27.21 28.50
N ARG A 736 2.63 -28.16 29.44
CA ARG A 736 1.41 -29.00 29.56
C ARG A 736 0.14 -28.23 29.94
N LEU A 737 0.28 -27.00 30.43
CA LEU A 737 -0.86 -26.14 30.76
C LEU A 737 -1.33 -25.29 29.58
N GLN A 738 -0.50 -25.13 28.53
CA GLN A 738 -0.86 -24.36 27.31
C GLN A 738 -2.15 -24.87 26.65
N PRO A 739 -2.33 -26.18 26.36
CA PRO A 739 -3.57 -26.66 25.75
C PRO A 739 -4.81 -26.34 26.58
N ARG A 740 -4.71 -26.34 27.92
CA ARG A 740 -5.83 -25.99 28.80
C ARG A 740 -6.18 -24.51 28.71
N ALA A 741 -5.17 -23.64 28.67
CA ALA A 741 -5.37 -22.19 28.53
C ALA A 741 -6.00 -21.84 27.16
N PHE A 742 -5.44 -22.38 26.08
CA PHE A 742 -6.01 -22.19 24.77
C PHE A 742 -7.40 -22.79 24.60
N ALA A 743 -7.67 -23.97 25.20
CA ALA A 743 -9.01 -24.57 25.16
C ALA A 743 -10.07 -23.69 25.85
N LEU A 744 -9.72 -23.08 27.00
CA LEU A 744 -10.60 -22.11 27.66
C LEU A 744 -10.83 -20.85 26.83
N ALA A 745 -9.77 -20.28 26.27
CA ALA A 745 -9.87 -19.08 25.47
C ALA A 745 -10.62 -19.33 24.14
N VAL A 746 -10.39 -20.47 23.49
CA VAL A 746 -11.12 -20.90 22.28
C VAL A 746 -12.60 -21.16 22.61
N GLY A 747 -12.88 -21.85 23.72
CA GLY A 747 -14.25 -22.08 24.17
C GLY A 747 -15.00 -20.77 24.41
N PHE A 748 -14.37 -19.81 25.08
CA PHE A 748 -14.94 -18.47 25.25
C PHE A 748 -15.14 -17.78 23.89
N ASN A 749 -14.14 -17.81 23.02
CA ASN A 749 -14.18 -17.18 21.68
C ASN A 749 -15.35 -17.73 20.86
N ILE A 750 -15.49 -19.06 20.75
CA ILE A 750 -16.57 -19.69 19.97
C ILE A 750 -17.93 -19.33 20.55
N VAL A 751 -18.14 -19.53 21.87
CA VAL A 751 -19.44 -19.28 22.51
C VAL A 751 -19.84 -17.80 22.34
N ALA A 752 -18.92 -16.89 22.64
CA ALA A 752 -19.21 -15.45 22.53
C ALA A 752 -19.50 -15.04 21.08
N ASN A 753 -18.76 -15.55 20.10
CA ASN A 753 -18.98 -15.27 18.68
C ASN A 753 -20.33 -15.80 18.20
N VAL A 754 -20.69 -17.05 18.54
CA VAL A 754 -21.97 -17.65 18.16
C VAL A 754 -23.16 -16.83 18.72
N LEU A 755 -23.02 -16.28 19.92
CA LEU A 755 -24.08 -15.49 20.56
C LEU A 755 -24.17 -14.05 20.01
N LEU A 756 -23.03 -13.42 19.69
CA LEU A 756 -22.99 -11.99 19.42
C LEU A 756 -22.87 -11.62 17.95
N ILE A 757 -22.27 -12.47 17.10
CA ILE A 757 -22.16 -12.19 15.64
C ILE A 757 -23.52 -11.93 14.99
N PRO A 758 -24.61 -12.71 15.27
CA PRO A 758 -25.90 -12.46 14.60
C PRO A 758 -26.48 -11.07 14.84
N ARG A 759 -26.10 -10.41 15.96
CA ARG A 759 -26.62 -9.08 16.33
C ARG A 759 -25.67 -7.94 15.96
N TYR A 760 -24.37 -8.16 16.03
CA TYR A 760 -23.35 -7.10 15.95
C TYR A 760 -22.31 -7.33 14.85
N SER A 761 -22.48 -8.40 14.05
CA SER A 761 -21.65 -8.68 12.87
C SER A 761 -20.15 -8.70 13.21
N TYR A 762 -19.29 -8.16 12.32
CA TYR A 762 -17.83 -8.11 12.50
C TYR A 762 -17.38 -7.29 13.72
N VAL A 763 -18.21 -6.38 14.20
CA VAL A 763 -17.91 -5.60 15.41
C VAL A 763 -17.84 -6.54 16.63
N ALA A 764 -18.81 -7.49 16.73
CA ALA A 764 -18.75 -8.52 17.75
C ALA A 764 -17.47 -9.35 17.65
N ALA A 765 -17.15 -9.87 16.48
CA ALA A 765 -15.95 -10.67 16.26
C ALA A 765 -14.67 -9.91 16.67
N ALA A 766 -14.54 -8.64 16.28
CA ALA A 766 -13.41 -7.80 16.62
C ALA A 766 -13.27 -7.57 18.15
N VAL A 767 -14.37 -7.30 18.84
CA VAL A 767 -14.38 -7.13 20.30
C VAL A 767 -14.06 -8.46 21.00
N ILE A 768 -14.64 -9.57 20.53
CA ILE A 768 -14.42 -10.89 21.11
C ILE A 768 -12.95 -11.31 20.91
N THR A 769 -12.32 -10.99 19.81
CA THR A 769 -10.88 -11.22 19.62
C THR A 769 -10.06 -10.52 20.72
N VAL A 770 -10.38 -9.25 21.03
CA VAL A 770 -9.72 -8.51 22.12
C VAL A 770 -9.96 -9.21 23.46
N LEU A 771 -11.21 -9.57 23.76
CA LEU A 771 -11.58 -10.22 25.02
C LEU A 771 -10.97 -11.62 25.15
N SER A 772 -10.85 -12.35 24.04
CA SER A 772 -10.22 -13.67 24.02
C SER A 772 -8.74 -13.61 24.38
N GLU A 773 -8.01 -12.57 23.90
CA GLU A 773 -6.63 -12.32 24.30
C GLU A 773 -6.53 -11.95 25.79
N VAL A 774 -7.50 -11.20 26.32
CA VAL A 774 -7.58 -10.90 27.77
C VAL A 774 -7.83 -12.18 28.57
N VAL A 775 -8.79 -13.02 28.17
CA VAL A 775 -9.07 -14.31 28.82
C VAL A 775 -7.81 -15.18 28.87
N LEU A 776 -7.09 -15.28 27.72
CA LEU A 776 -5.86 -16.06 27.64
C LEU A 776 -4.79 -15.51 28.62
N LEU A 777 -4.64 -14.17 28.66
CA LEU A 777 -3.69 -13.51 29.57
C LEU A 777 -4.01 -13.76 31.03
N VAL A 778 -5.29 -13.69 31.38
CA VAL A 778 -5.75 -13.97 32.77
C VAL A 778 -5.44 -15.42 33.19
N VAL A 779 -5.69 -16.39 32.28
CA VAL A 779 -5.38 -17.81 32.54
C VAL A 779 -3.87 -18.03 32.66
N PHE A 780 -3.06 -17.44 31.81
CA PHE A 780 -1.60 -17.53 31.90
C PHE A 780 -1.07 -16.87 33.18
N ALA A 781 -1.59 -15.68 33.54
CA ALA A 781 -1.21 -14.97 34.74
C ALA A 781 -1.57 -15.77 36.02
N PHE A 782 -2.72 -16.44 36.01
CA PHE A 782 -3.13 -17.32 37.09
C PHE A 782 -2.15 -18.50 37.27
N PHE A 783 -1.72 -19.16 36.21
CA PHE A 783 -0.74 -20.23 36.26
C PHE A 783 0.62 -19.74 36.77
N LEU A 784 1.10 -18.61 36.32
CA LEU A 784 2.35 -18.03 36.78
C LEU A 784 2.30 -17.58 38.22
N ARG A 785 1.19 -16.99 38.68
CA ARG A 785 1.01 -16.58 40.07
C ARG A 785 1.09 -17.78 41.03
N ARG A 786 0.54 -18.95 40.68
CA ARG A 786 0.63 -20.18 41.47
C ARG A 786 2.07 -20.70 41.62
N ARG A 787 2.98 -20.37 40.73
CA ARG A 787 4.41 -20.71 40.79
C ARG A 787 5.27 -19.57 41.29
N GLY A 788 4.64 -18.55 41.89
CA GLY A 788 5.37 -17.44 42.49
C GLY A 788 5.98 -16.45 41.45
N ALA A 789 5.72 -16.60 40.17
CA ALA A 789 6.17 -15.67 39.10
C ALA A 789 5.14 -14.59 38.77
N GLY A 790 4.28 -14.24 39.71
CA GLY A 790 3.23 -13.20 39.52
C GLY A 790 3.83 -11.82 39.31
N VAL A 791 3.08 -10.98 38.60
CA VAL A 791 3.44 -9.58 38.25
C VAL A 791 2.34 -8.66 38.75
N ASP A 792 2.72 -7.48 39.24
CA ASP A 792 1.78 -6.41 39.54
C ASP A 792 1.44 -5.68 38.20
N TRP A 793 0.25 -5.98 37.68
CA TRP A 793 -0.23 -5.47 36.39
C TRP A 793 -0.51 -3.97 36.40
N LEU A 794 -0.97 -3.41 37.54
CA LEU A 794 -1.25 -1.99 37.67
C LEU A 794 0.04 -1.17 37.61
N ALA A 795 1.03 -1.57 38.40
CA ALA A 795 2.35 -0.91 38.40
C ALA A 795 3.08 -1.06 37.05
N LEU A 796 2.82 -2.16 36.33
CA LEU A 796 3.38 -2.42 35.00
C LEU A 796 2.78 -1.50 33.95
N ALA A 797 1.43 -1.34 33.94
CA ALA A 797 0.69 -0.64 32.90
C ALA A 797 0.64 0.89 33.10
N ALA A 798 0.76 1.39 34.33
CA ALA A 798 0.54 2.80 34.64
C ALA A 798 1.35 3.78 33.77
N ARG A 799 2.67 3.57 33.66
CA ARG A 799 3.53 4.45 32.84
C ARG A 799 3.26 4.33 31.33
N PRO A 800 3.17 3.13 30.72
CA PRO A 800 2.82 3.00 29.31
C PRO A 800 1.46 3.62 28.94
N VAL A 801 0.45 3.45 29.80
CA VAL A 801 -0.88 4.05 29.60
C VAL A 801 -0.82 5.59 29.66
N LEU A 802 -0.11 6.14 30.66
CA LEU A 802 0.08 7.59 30.78
C LEU A 802 0.75 8.18 29.53
N LEU A 803 1.86 7.59 29.08
CA LEU A 803 2.60 8.04 27.90
C LEU A 803 1.76 7.95 26.62
N THR A 804 0.99 6.88 26.46
CA THR A 804 0.08 6.72 25.33
C THR A 804 -1.06 7.75 25.38
N GLY A 805 -1.59 8.03 26.56
CA GLY A 805 -2.58 9.09 26.76
C GLY A 805 -2.06 10.49 26.39
N LEU A 806 -0.83 10.82 26.78
CA LEU A 806 -0.17 12.06 26.39
C LEU A 806 0.05 12.14 24.87
N MET A 807 0.45 11.05 24.23
CA MET A 807 0.59 10.97 22.78
C MET A 807 -0.76 11.22 22.07
N LEU A 808 -1.83 10.57 22.54
CA LEU A 808 -3.17 10.76 21.96
C LEU A 808 -3.67 12.21 22.14
N ALA A 809 -3.42 12.81 23.30
CA ALA A 809 -3.75 14.21 23.53
C ALA A 809 -3.00 15.15 22.58
N ALA A 810 -1.71 14.90 22.36
CA ALA A 810 -0.90 15.68 21.41
C ALA A 810 -1.40 15.52 19.96
N LEU A 811 -1.73 14.30 19.52
CA LEU A 811 -2.30 14.04 18.20
C LEU A 811 -3.68 14.70 18.02
N TRP A 812 -4.52 14.70 19.05
CA TRP A 812 -5.82 15.35 19.01
C TRP A 812 -5.73 16.87 18.93
N LEU A 813 -4.81 17.49 19.69
CA LEU A 813 -4.55 18.92 19.63
C LEU A 813 -3.97 19.35 18.28
N GLY A 814 -3.07 18.54 17.69
CA GLY A 814 -2.51 18.79 16.37
C GLY A 814 -3.52 18.70 15.21
N ARG A 815 -4.61 17.95 15.38
CA ARG A 815 -5.69 17.83 14.36
C ARG A 815 -6.58 19.08 14.30
N LYS A 816 -6.59 19.91 15.35
CA LYS A 816 -7.40 21.13 15.42
C LYS A 816 -6.69 22.36 14.84
N ARG A 817 -5.42 22.22 14.51
CA ARG A 817 -4.64 23.23 13.77
C ARG A 817 -4.50 22.80 12.31
#